data_3b6ce5b4f57610f23f11f2104566ccc9
#
_entry.id   3b6ce5b4f57610f23f11f2104566ccc9
#
_cell.length_a   1.000
_cell.length_b   1.000
_cell.length_c   1.000
_cell.angle_alpha   90.00
_cell.angle_beta   90.00
_cell.angle_gamma   90.00
#
_symmetry.space_group_name_H-M   'P 1'
#
loop_
_entity.id
_entity.type
_entity.pdbx_description
1 polymer ?
#
loop_
_entity_poly.entity_id
_entity_poly.type
_entity_poly.pdbx_seq_one_letter_code
_entity_poly.pdbx_strand_id
1 'polypeptide(L)'
;MADALFDVVPGPHCQRELTAALEPLGDARGWAAVLCGLHDLGKCSPTFQGLRADLVESLLPAAPAADVRRLMGRQGIGKRLDTHHGVLTALHLHRILTRWGASPKVSKSLAWALGGHHGVIPESATVQQARYATGEHGCPWWAGACDALVATVAKLWGLAAPEHLPWEQVRLSPEAVVALAGLTSTSDWIASSRAQADYSGPEVDLSGYLAEARRTESVKLAALQWLPWTPPRESGFAALFPQVQLPFPVQTAVERAVAGMRGPGIVVVSAPTGEGKTKAALQASTAMVGTLGLRGFYVAMPSRVTSNQVYDVTEQFLSEAGDGAALRLLHAAAKEYLKGRTAQEPLLPRDVGVDGPGDGDGEGSEWFAGKRGLLAPLGVGTVDQVLMAGLRSTHVFVRLLGLSGKAVVFDEVHGYDVHMSRLLDRVVWWLGRLRVPVVLLSATLPSRRQEQLVASWRAGALGVAGRADEPSGDAAVAYPRVVWADVGGVPPRQIAVKASKLNRDRPIRLERVSLADHATWALKRAQRGQCVAIVHNLVRCAVAVYKELAKAISELPEENRPELVLLHAQLTAAERASAETAVRTRFGPPEARSGERPTSAIVVGTQLLEQGIDVDFDVMISALAPVDSLIQRMGRIQRHSRRGPLLLALTGVRELDSKVEFPQYTTLVYDEAVLLRTWALLRGRVEVRCPEEVQVLVDAVYGEQTAVTGPPGWRGQWDRAAARHEGRRRRDEAEAVWLRLPQPREDLQVQELTRRPGSARRTRIQRGEPREA
;
A
#
# COMPACT_ATOMS: atom_id res chain seq x y z
N MET A 1 -11.88 13.38 -21.51
CA MET A 1 -11.35 12.34 -20.58
C MET A 1 -11.41 12.78 -19.12
N ALA A 2 -10.94 13.96 -18.70
CA ALA A 2 -11.03 14.40 -17.29
C ALA A 2 -12.47 14.49 -16.80
N ASP A 3 -13.40 14.96 -17.62
CA ASP A 3 -14.83 14.99 -17.33
C ASP A 3 -15.41 13.59 -17.06
N ALA A 4 -15.08 12.62 -17.93
CA ALA A 4 -15.53 11.25 -17.78
C ALA A 4 -14.92 10.54 -16.54
N LEU A 5 -13.64 10.83 -16.24
CA LEU A 5 -12.96 10.28 -15.06
C LEU A 5 -13.44 10.88 -13.73
N PHE A 6 -14.05 12.05 -13.77
CA PHE A 6 -14.48 12.77 -12.57
C PHE A 6 -15.44 11.95 -11.70
N ASP A 7 -16.33 11.16 -12.31
CA ASP A 7 -17.27 10.30 -11.60
C ASP A 7 -16.75 8.88 -11.35
N VAL A 8 -15.63 8.53 -11.96
CA VAL A 8 -15.15 7.14 -11.99
C VAL A 8 -14.02 6.89 -11.00
N VAL A 9 -13.04 7.79 -10.91
CA VAL A 9 -11.81 7.55 -10.14
C VAL A 9 -11.80 8.26 -8.79
N PRO A 10 -12.04 9.57 -8.66
CA PRO A 10 -12.02 10.24 -7.37
C PRO A 10 -13.07 9.66 -6.41
N GLY A 11 -12.68 9.50 -5.16
CA GLY A 11 -13.63 9.14 -4.12
C GLY A 11 -14.63 10.28 -3.83
N PRO A 12 -15.79 9.97 -3.21
CA PRO A 12 -16.87 10.95 -2.99
C PRO A 12 -16.43 12.19 -2.21
N HIS A 13 -15.49 12.04 -1.28
CA HIS A 13 -14.97 13.19 -0.54
C HIS A 13 -14.10 14.09 -1.41
N CYS A 14 -13.17 13.52 -2.17
CA CYS A 14 -12.32 14.26 -3.11
C CYS A 14 -13.14 14.99 -4.19
N GLN A 15 -14.21 14.36 -4.69
CA GLN A 15 -15.14 15.01 -5.62
C GLN A 15 -15.81 16.23 -4.98
N ARG A 16 -16.37 16.07 -3.77
CA ARG A 16 -17.03 17.19 -3.05
C ARG A 16 -16.06 18.34 -2.79
N GLU A 17 -14.83 18.05 -2.35
CA GLU A 17 -13.82 19.07 -2.07
C GLU A 17 -13.39 19.83 -3.34
N LEU A 18 -13.21 19.10 -4.46
CA LEU A 18 -12.88 19.74 -5.73
C LEU A 18 -14.05 20.55 -6.29
N THR A 19 -15.28 20.02 -6.18
CA THR A 19 -16.50 20.75 -6.56
C THR A 19 -16.67 22.03 -5.74
N ALA A 20 -16.61 21.92 -4.41
CA ALA A 20 -16.74 23.09 -3.52
C ALA A 20 -15.66 24.15 -3.77
N ALA A 21 -14.43 23.73 -4.09
CA ALA A 21 -13.34 24.65 -4.41
C ALA A 21 -13.61 25.46 -5.68
N LEU A 22 -14.26 24.87 -6.70
CA LEU A 22 -14.50 25.48 -8.01
C LEU A 22 -15.94 26.01 -8.17
N GLU A 23 -16.86 25.74 -7.23
CA GLU A 23 -18.26 26.19 -7.25
C GLU A 23 -18.41 27.71 -7.46
N PRO A 24 -17.55 28.59 -6.90
CA PRO A 24 -17.63 30.03 -7.19
C PRO A 24 -17.51 30.38 -8.66
N LEU A 25 -16.91 29.50 -9.48
CA LEU A 25 -16.74 29.70 -10.93
C LEU A 25 -17.96 29.26 -11.76
N GLY A 26 -19.03 28.77 -11.10
CA GLY A 26 -20.25 28.27 -11.73
C GLY A 26 -20.19 26.75 -11.98
N ASP A 27 -19.90 26.31 -13.22
CA ASP A 27 -19.78 24.89 -13.52
C ASP A 27 -18.43 24.32 -12.99
N ALA A 28 -18.44 23.86 -11.75
CA ALA A 28 -17.24 23.32 -11.11
C ALA A 28 -16.65 22.10 -11.84
N ARG A 29 -17.50 21.22 -12.39
CA ARG A 29 -17.06 20.04 -13.16
C ARG A 29 -16.43 20.45 -14.49
N GLY A 30 -17.08 21.35 -15.21
CA GLY A 30 -16.53 21.90 -16.45
C GLY A 30 -15.19 22.59 -16.20
N TRP A 31 -15.06 23.36 -15.12
CA TRP A 31 -13.79 23.99 -14.76
C TRP A 31 -12.72 22.98 -14.37
N ALA A 32 -13.05 21.91 -13.65
CA ALA A 32 -12.10 20.82 -13.36
C ALA A 32 -11.58 20.19 -14.66
N ALA A 33 -12.48 19.90 -15.61
CA ALA A 33 -12.12 19.33 -16.91
C ALA A 33 -11.24 20.28 -17.75
N VAL A 34 -11.60 21.57 -17.81
CA VAL A 34 -10.82 22.60 -18.52
C VAL A 34 -9.44 22.76 -17.91
N LEU A 35 -9.35 22.89 -16.57
CA LEU A 35 -8.06 22.99 -15.88
C LEU A 35 -7.18 21.78 -16.19
N CYS A 36 -7.71 20.56 -16.09
CA CYS A 36 -6.97 19.35 -16.49
C CYS A 36 -6.49 19.43 -17.95
N GLY A 37 -7.33 19.92 -18.88
CA GLY A 37 -6.96 20.10 -20.28
C GLY A 37 -5.83 21.11 -20.52
N LEU A 38 -5.62 22.04 -19.60
CA LEU A 38 -4.56 23.06 -19.69
C LEU A 38 -3.18 22.58 -19.18
N HIS A 39 -3.03 21.32 -18.81
CA HIS A 39 -1.75 20.77 -18.31
C HIS A 39 -0.60 20.95 -19.33
N ASP A 40 -0.91 20.95 -20.60
CA ASP A 40 0.02 21.07 -21.72
C ASP A 40 0.15 22.50 -22.27
N LEU A 41 -0.35 23.52 -21.57
CA LEU A 41 -0.28 24.91 -22.01
C LEU A 41 1.16 25.33 -22.34
N GLY A 42 2.17 24.80 -21.67
CA GLY A 42 3.58 25.05 -21.93
C GLY A 42 4.10 24.52 -23.26
N LYS A 43 3.35 23.66 -23.94
CA LYS A 43 3.64 23.26 -25.34
C LYS A 43 3.41 24.42 -26.32
N CYS A 44 2.62 25.43 -25.95
CA CYS A 44 2.51 26.70 -26.65
C CYS A 44 3.74 27.59 -26.33
N SER A 45 4.90 27.16 -26.78
CA SER A 45 6.19 27.84 -26.58
C SER A 45 7.13 27.58 -27.76
N PRO A 46 8.05 28.50 -28.07
CA PRO A 46 8.97 28.30 -29.18
C PRO A 46 9.89 27.09 -28.99
N THR A 47 10.24 26.75 -27.73
CA THR A 47 11.06 25.59 -27.40
C THR A 47 10.37 24.28 -27.78
N PHE A 48 9.08 24.11 -27.45
CA PHE A 48 8.35 22.90 -27.76
C PHE A 48 7.98 22.82 -29.25
N GLN A 49 7.51 23.93 -29.85
CA GLN A 49 7.13 23.96 -31.26
C GLN A 49 8.33 23.72 -32.19
N GLY A 50 9.54 24.04 -31.74
CA GLY A 50 10.79 23.73 -32.45
C GLY A 50 11.08 22.25 -32.63
N LEU A 51 10.40 21.34 -31.94
CA LEU A 51 10.49 19.90 -32.18
C LEU A 51 9.95 19.48 -33.56
N ARG A 52 9.08 20.31 -34.18
CA ARG A 52 8.52 20.13 -35.51
C ARG A 52 8.83 21.34 -36.41
N ALA A 53 10.13 21.59 -36.55
CA ALA A 53 10.64 22.70 -37.36
C ALA A 53 10.10 22.72 -38.82
N ASP A 54 9.79 21.54 -39.33
CA ASP A 54 9.18 21.33 -40.64
C ASP A 54 7.79 22.00 -40.79
N LEU A 55 7.07 22.17 -39.68
CA LEU A 55 5.74 22.78 -39.64
C LEU A 55 5.76 24.29 -39.29
N VAL A 56 6.87 24.79 -38.76
CA VAL A 56 6.96 26.15 -38.20
C VAL A 56 6.61 27.22 -39.25
N GLU A 57 7.17 27.09 -40.45
CA GLU A 57 6.98 28.09 -41.50
C GLU A 57 5.55 28.10 -42.10
N SER A 58 4.88 26.95 -42.08
CA SER A 58 3.53 26.82 -42.63
C SER A 58 2.43 27.17 -41.62
N LEU A 59 2.70 27.03 -40.29
CA LEU A 59 1.68 27.18 -39.27
C LEU A 59 1.82 28.44 -38.41
N LEU A 60 3.01 29.02 -38.31
CA LEU A 60 3.24 30.15 -37.41
C LEU A 60 3.43 31.47 -38.19
N PRO A 61 2.93 32.60 -37.65
CA PRO A 61 3.27 33.94 -38.18
C PRO A 61 4.78 34.20 -38.12
N ALA A 62 5.26 35.15 -38.90
CA ALA A 62 6.70 35.43 -39.09
C ALA A 62 7.46 35.70 -37.77
N ALA A 63 6.87 36.43 -36.82
CA ALA A 63 7.54 36.77 -35.57
C ALA A 63 7.75 35.56 -34.66
N PRO A 64 6.73 34.70 -34.33
CA PRO A 64 6.94 33.49 -33.55
C PRO A 64 7.77 32.44 -34.30
N ALA A 65 7.70 32.32 -35.62
CA ALA A 65 8.56 31.46 -36.41
C ALA A 65 10.05 31.88 -36.29
N ALA A 66 10.34 33.17 -36.23
CA ALA A 66 11.69 33.68 -35.99
C ALA A 66 12.24 33.32 -34.59
N ASP A 67 11.38 33.30 -33.58
CA ASP A 67 11.78 32.85 -32.24
C ASP A 67 12.21 31.38 -32.26
N VAL A 68 11.44 30.50 -32.91
CA VAL A 68 11.78 29.07 -33.05
C VAL A 68 13.11 28.90 -33.76
N ARG A 69 13.32 29.57 -34.94
CA ARG A 69 14.58 29.52 -35.69
C ARG A 69 15.78 29.96 -34.85
N ARG A 70 15.63 31.03 -34.07
CA ARG A 70 16.70 31.57 -33.21
C ARG A 70 17.12 30.58 -32.14
N LEU A 71 16.15 29.84 -31.53
CA LEU A 71 16.43 28.84 -30.52
C LEU A 71 17.09 27.61 -31.13
N MET A 72 16.61 27.13 -32.25
CA MET A 72 17.22 25.99 -32.95
C MET A 72 18.64 26.27 -33.42
N GLY A 73 18.94 27.49 -33.89
CA GLY A 73 20.29 27.92 -34.25
C GLY A 73 21.28 27.95 -33.09
N ARG A 74 20.81 28.14 -31.84
CA ARG A 74 21.65 28.15 -30.64
C ARG A 74 21.92 26.78 -30.08
N GLN A 75 21.00 25.83 -30.20
CA GLN A 75 21.08 24.54 -29.50
C GLN A 75 21.54 23.38 -30.38
N GLY A 76 21.56 23.53 -31.69
CA GLY A 76 21.82 22.46 -32.66
C GLY A 76 20.66 21.44 -32.68
N ILE A 77 20.48 20.78 -33.82
CA ILE A 77 19.44 19.76 -33.99
C ILE A 77 19.71 18.61 -33.01
N GLY A 78 18.77 18.34 -32.06
CA GLY A 78 18.81 17.17 -31.16
C GLY A 78 19.30 17.43 -29.73
N LYS A 79 19.62 18.65 -29.31
CA LYS A 79 19.87 18.92 -27.88
C LYS A 79 18.57 19.03 -27.09
N ARG A 80 18.56 18.45 -25.88
CA ARG A 80 17.45 18.51 -24.92
C ARG A 80 17.13 19.97 -24.58
N LEU A 81 15.85 20.32 -24.61
CA LEU A 81 15.36 21.63 -24.18
C LEU A 81 15.69 21.85 -22.71
N ASP A 82 16.18 23.03 -22.33
CA ASP A 82 16.59 23.32 -20.95
C ASP A 82 15.40 23.38 -20.00
N THR A 83 14.24 23.85 -20.47
CA THR A 83 13.01 23.99 -19.66
C THR A 83 11.91 23.04 -20.13
N HIS A 84 11.49 22.15 -19.26
CA HIS A 84 10.39 21.21 -19.51
C HIS A 84 9.06 21.94 -19.67
N HIS A 85 8.19 21.54 -20.64
CA HIS A 85 6.90 22.18 -20.90
C HIS A 85 5.99 22.26 -19.66
N GLY A 86 6.01 21.29 -18.75
CA GLY A 86 5.27 21.35 -17.47
C GLY A 86 5.70 22.53 -16.58
N VAL A 87 6.99 22.93 -16.61
CA VAL A 87 7.47 24.14 -15.93
C VAL A 87 6.92 25.40 -16.59
N LEU A 88 6.87 25.43 -17.94
CA LEU A 88 6.27 26.52 -18.70
C LEU A 88 4.76 26.59 -18.48
N THR A 89 4.07 25.44 -18.41
CA THR A 89 2.65 25.39 -18.02
C THR A 89 2.44 26.05 -16.65
N ALA A 90 3.23 25.69 -15.64
CA ALA A 90 3.12 26.29 -14.31
C ALA A 90 3.34 27.82 -14.36
N LEU A 91 4.32 28.27 -15.13
CA LEU A 91 4.62 29.69 -15.30
C LEU A 91 3.47 30.48 -15.96
N HIS A 92 2.97 29.98 -17.10
CA HIS A 92 1.91 30.67 -17.85
C HIS A 92 0.57 30.66 -17.13
N LEU A 93 0.17 29.52 -16.55
CA LEU A 93 -1.07 29.42 -15.79
C LEU A 93 -1.04 30.29 -14.53
N HIS A 94 0.07 30.32 -13.80
CA HIS A 94 0.19 31.21 -12.65
C HIS A 94 -0.02 32.67 -13.04
N ARG A 95 0.59 33.12 -14.13
CA ARG A 95 0.40 34.48 -14.70
C ARG A 95 -1.07 34.75 -15.02
N ILE A 96 -1.70 33.82 -15.74
CA ILE A 96 -3.09 33.97 -16.23
C ILE A 96 -4.07 34.00 -15.03
N LEU A 97 -3.99 33.03 -14.14
CA LEU A 97 -4.85 32.94 -12.96
C LEU A 97 -4.71 34.14 -12.02
N THR A 98 -3.47 34.63 -11.84
CA THR A 98 -3.21 35.85 -11.03
C THR A 98 -3.88 37.07 -11.66
N ARG A 99 -3.81 37.21 -12.98
CA ARG A 99 -4.47 38.30 -13.71
C ARG A 99 -6.00 38.23 -13.63
N TRP A 100 -6.56 37.01 -13.51
CA TRP A 100 -8.00 36.81 -13.29
C TRP A 100 -8.45 37.03 -11.86
N GLY A 101 -7.54 37.37 -10.93
CA GLY A 101 -7.86 37.68 -9.54
C GLY A 101 -7.70 36.51 -8.57
N ALA A 102 -7.23 35.35 -9.02
CA ALA A 102 -6.95 34.26 -8.10
C ALA A 102 -5.85 34.66 -7.10
N SER A 103 -6.02 34.31 -5.82
CA SER A 103 -5.00 34.57 -4.82
C SER A 103 -3.66 33.96 -5.18
N PRO A 104 -2.50 34.52 -4.76
CA PRO A 104 -1.19 33.97 -5.08
C PRO A 104 -1.02 32.50 -4.68
N LYS A 105 -1.69 32.09 -3.62
CA LYS A 105 -1.70 30.70 -3.14
C LYS A 105 -2.49 29.79 -4.08
N VAL A 106 -3.69 30.18 -4.47
CA VAL A 106 -4.57 29.39 -5.36
C VAL A 106 -3.95 29.30 -6.75
N SER A 107 -3.53 30.43 -7.34
CA SER A 107 -2.93 30.44 -8.66
C SER A 107 -1.67 29.57 -8.73
N LYS A 108 -0.84 29.61 -7.69
CA LYS A 108 0.34 28.75 -7.56
C LYS A 108 -0.05 27.28 -7.41
N SER A 109 -0.98 26.94 -6.51
CA SER A 109 -1.37 25.54 -6.28
C SER A 109 -1.95 24.88 -7.53
N LEU A 110 -2.85 25.58 -8.26
CA LEU A 110 -3.39 25.10 -9.52
C LEU A 110 -2.30 24.94 -10.58
N ALA A 111 -1.53 25.98 -10.83
CA ALA A 111 -0.52 25.99 -11.88
C ALA A 111 0.57 24.93 -11.67
N TRP A 112 1.03 24.73 -10.43
CA TRP A 112 2.05 23.73 -10.11
C TRP A 112 1.49 22.31 -10.15
N ALA A 113 0.23 22.09 -9.71
CA ALA A 113 -0.42 20.78 -9.81
C ALA A 113 -0.53 20.32 -11.25
N LEU A 114 -0.98 21.21 -12.14
CA LEU A 114 -1.15 20.93 -13.58
C LEU A 114 0.19 20.77 -14.29
N GLY A 115 1.18 21.64 -13.99
CA GLY A 115 2.53 21.53 -14.54
C GLY A 115 3.29 20.29 -14.08
N GLY A 116 2.81 19.63 -13.02
CA GLY A 116 3.38 18.41 -12.44
C GLY A 116 2.84 17.10 -13.01
N HIS A 117 2.06 17.11 -14.07
CA HIS A 117 1.35 15.94 -14.62
C HIS A 117 2.28 14.77 -15.01
N HIS A 118 3.53 15.01 -15.34
CA HIS A 118 4.56 13.97 -15.51
C HIS A 118 5.08 13.36 -14.20
N GLY A 119 4.41 13.63 -13.09
CA GLY A 119 4.66 12.97 -11.81
C GLY A 119 5.60 13.71 -10.86
N VAL A 120 6.26 14.76 -11.32
CA VAL A 120 7.11 15.63 -10.48
C VAL A 120 6.59 17.06 -10.58
N ILE A 121 6.08 17.55 -9.47
CA ILE A 121 5.60 18.93 -9.38
C ILE A 121 6.81 19.88 -9.42
N PRO A 122 6.82 20.90 -10.30
CA PRO A 122 7.93 21.83 -10.43
C PRO A 122 8.28 22.53 -9.10
N GLU A 123 9.55 22.67 -8.81
CA GLU A 123 9.99 23.51 -7.68
C GLU A 123 9.83 24.98 -8.02
N SER A 124 9.47 25.80 -7.00
CA SER A 124 9.33 27.26 -7.21
C SER A 124 10.60 27.91 -7.75
N ALA A 125 11.77 27.42 -7.36
CA ALA A 125 13.04 27.91 -7.88
C ALA A 125 13.20 27.63 -9.37
N THR A 126 12.77 26.43 -9.84
CA THR A 126 12.82 26.04 -11.26
C THR A 126 11.87 26.90 -12.09
N VAL A 127 10.65 27.15 -11.61
CA VAL A 127 9.69 28.03 -12.31
C VAL A 127 10.20 29.47 -12.32
N GLN A 128 10.85 29.92 -11.23
CA GLN A 128 11.45 31.25 -11.18
C GLN A 128 12.64 31.38 -12.14
N GLN A 129 13.50 30.37 -12.24
CA GLN A 129 14.58 30.34 -13.23
C GLN A 129 14.02 30.40 -14.67
N ALA A 130 12.99 29.59 -14.95
CA ALA A 130 12.32 29.64 -16.24
C ALA A 130 11.80 31.06 -16.56
N ARG A 131 11.28 31.80 -15.58
CA ARG A 131 10.80 33.17 -15.76
C ARG A 131 11.88 34.12 -16.29
N TYR A 132 13.13 33.91 -15.95
CA TYR A 132 14.25 34.73 -16.43
C TYR A 132 14.86 34.20 -17.73
N ALA A 133 14.52 33.02 -18.15
CA ALA A 133 14.96 32.43 -19.43
C ALA A 133 14.14 32.98 -20.62
N THR A 134 14.14 34.32 -20.78
CA THR A 134 13.28 35.03 -21.74
C THR A 134 13.45 34.57 -23.19
N GLY A 135 14.62 34.01 -23.53
CA GLY A 135 14.85 33.41 -24.85
C GLY A 135 13.97 32.20 -25.16
N GLU A 136 13.52 31.48 -24.14
CA GLU A 136 12.69 30.25 -24.27
C GLU A 136 11.19 30.56 -24.34
N HIS A 137 10.75 31.77 -23.90
CA HIS A 137 9.37 32.21 -23.91
C HIS A 137 8.96 32.86 -25.23
N GLY A 138 9.92 33.30 -26.00
CA GLY A 138 9.70 34.01 -27.27
C GLY A 138 9.14 35.41 -27.12
N CYS A 139 8.63 35.94 -28.20
CA CYS A 139 8.02 37.27 -28.26
C CYS A 139 6.64 37.30 -27.56
N PRO A 140 6.05 38.48 -27.29
CA PRO A 140 4.75 38.64 -26.62
C PRO A 140 3.60 37.86 -27.29
N TRP A 141 3.72 37.53 -28.56
CA TRP A 141 2.74 36.70 -29.28
C TRP A 141 2.46 35.35 -28.57
N TRP A 142 3.50 34.68 -28.08
CA TRP A 142 3.35 33.41 -27.42
C TRP A 142 2.51 33.50 -26.13
N ALA A 143 2.69 34.56 -25.37
CA ALA A 143 1.86 34.83 -24.21
C ALA A 143 0.39 35.08 -24.59
N GLY A 144 0.16 35.84 -25.68
CA GLY A 144 -1.18 36.05 -26.24
C GLY A 144 -1.82 34.74 -26.76
N ALA A 145 -1.02 33.89 -27.40
CA ALA A 145 -1.48 32.59 -27.89
C ALA A 145 -1.91 31.67 -26.72
N CYS A 146 -1.16 31.64 -25.60
CA CYS A 146 -1.57 30.93 -24.39
C CYS A 146 -2.90 31.46 -23.83
N ASP A 147 -3.08 32.79 -23.80
CA ASP A 147 -4.32 33.41 -23.33
C ASP A 147 -5.50 33.06 -24.26
N ALA A 148 -5.32 33.11 -25.56
CA ALA A 148 -6.33 32.74 -26.55
C ALA A 148 -6.71 31.26 -26.50
N LEU A 149 -5.71 30.37 -26.28
CA LEU A 149 -5.94 28.94 -26.12
C LEU A 149 -6.81 28.65 -24.92
N VAL A 150 -6.51 29.27 -23.78
CA VAL A 150 -7.31 29.08 -22.54
C VAL A 150 -8.75 29.57 -22.75
N ALA A 151 -8.94 30.74 -23.33
CA ALA A 151 -10.26 31.29 -23.65
C ALA A 151 -11.04 30.38 -24.63
N THR A 152 -10.36 29.84 -25.62
CA THR A 152 -10.96 28.92 -26.60
C THR A 152 -11.42 27.64 -25.96
N VAL A 153 -10.59 27.00 -25.09
CA VAL A 153 -10.96 25.78 -24.40
C VAL A 153 -12.14 26.01 -23.45
N ALA A 154 -12.15 27.11 -22.69
CA ALA A 154 -13.29 27.46 -21.83
C ALA A 154 -14.58 27.65 -22.64
N LYS A 155 -14.51 28.37 -23.77
CA LYS A 155 -15.63 28.55 -24.66
C LYS A 155 -16.16 27.25 -25.26
N LEU A 156 -15.28 26.37 -25.70
CA LEU A 156 -15.64 25.04 -26.23
C LEU A 156 -16.39 24.20 -25.20
N TRP A 157 -16.05 24.39 -23.90
CA TRP A 157 -16.74 23.75 -22.79
C TRP A 157 -18.06 24.40 -22.41
N GLY A 158 -18.41 25.54 -23.03
CA GLY A 158 -19.61 26.34 -22.74
C GLY A 158 -19.52 27.13 -21.43
N LEU A 159 -18.30 27.33 -20.92
CA LEU A 159 -18.07 28.08 -19.68
C LEU A 159 -18.11 29.60 -19.93
N ALA A 160 -18.47 30.36 -18.90
CA ALA A 160 -18.38 31.80 -18.93
C ALA A 160 -16.92 32.29 -19.09
N ALA A 161 -16.76 33.53 -19.62
CA ALA A 161 -15.44 34.11 -19.84
C ALA A 161 -14.61 34.16 -18.56
N PRO A 162 -13.45 33.51 -18.50
CA PRO A 162 -12.70 33.28 -17.27
C PRO A 162 -12.32 34.56 -16.53
N GLU A 163 -12.06 35.64 -17.21
CA GLU A 163 -11.65 36.94 -16.68
C GLU A 163 -12.74 37.67 -15.87
N HIS A 164 -14.00 37.24 -15.98
CA HIS A 164 -15.14 37.83 -15.30
C HIS A 164 -15.62 36.99 -14.10
N LEU A 165 -14.94 35.87 -13.81
CA LEU A 165 -15.33 34.96 -12.72
C LEU A 165 -14.65 35.34 -11.40
N PRO A 166 -15.27 35.04 -10.26
CA PRO A 166 -14.78 35.42 -8.94
C PRO A 166 -13.65 34.47 -8.44
N TRP A 167 -12.52 34.45 -9.14
CA TRP A 167 -11.35 33.65 -8.80
C TRP A 167 -10.81 33.92 -7.39
N GLU A 168 -11.03 35.10 -6.83
CA GLU A 168 -10.65 35.48 -5.47
C GLU A 168 -11.43 34.68 -4.40
N GLN A 169 -12.56 34.07 -4.75
CA GLN A 169 -13.38 33.25 -3.87
C GLN A 169 -12.94 31.77 -3.87
N VAL A 170 -12.19 31.32 -4.85
CA VAL A 170 -11.69 29.95 -4.93
C VAL A 170 -10.81 29.63 -3.71
N ARG A 171 -11.07 28.46 -3.09
CA ARG A 171 -10.30 27.94 -1.97
C ARG A 171 -9.98 26.48 -2.23
N LEU A 172 -8.72 26.10 -2.12
CA LEU A 172 -8.27 24.74 -2.40
C LEU A 172 -7.88 24.03 -1.11
N SER A 173 -8.59 22.95 -0.79
CA SER A 173 -8.17 22.00 0.24
C SER A 173 -7.05 21.09 -0.30
N PRO A 174 -6.25 20.45 0.56
CA PRO A 174 -5.27 19.44 0.15
C PRO A 174 -5.89 18.32 -0.69
N GLU A 175 -7.12 17.92 -0.39
CA GLU A 175 -7.90 16.91 -1.10
C GLU A 175 -8.24 17.33 -2.52
N ALA A 176 -8.68 18.57 -2.69
CA ALA A 176 -8.97 19.14 -4.00
C ALA A 176 -7.72 19.21 -4.88
N VAL A 177 -6.57 19.59 -4.31
CA VAL A 177 -5.29 19.63 -5.01
C VAL A 177 -4.83 18.24 -5.44
N VAL A 178 -4.93 17.24 -4.55
CA VAL A 178 -4.60 15.84 -4.87
C VAL A 178 -5.52 15.30 -5.95
N ALA A 179 -6.82 15.60 -5.85
CA ALA A 179 -7.81 15.17 -6.84
C ALA A 179 -7.49 15.77 -8.22
N LEU A 180 -7.25 17.07 -8.31
CA LEU A 180 -6.95 17.76 -9.56
C LEU A 180 -5.64 17.25 -10.21
N ALA A 181 -4.55 17.15 -9.42
CA ALA A 181 -3.27 16.66 -9.93
C ALA A 181 -3.37 15.20 -10.42
N GLY A 182 -4.08 14.37 -9.66
CA GLY A 182 -4.30 12.97 -10.01
C GLY A 182 -5.17 12.79 -11.25
N LEU A 183 -6.28 13.53 -11.35
CA LEU A 183 -7.14 13.55 -12.54
C LEU A 183 -6.36 14.03 -13.78
N THR A 184 -5.56 15.08 -13.66
CA THR A 184 -4.75 15.60 -14.75
C THR A 184 -3.83 14.53 -15.31
N SER A 185 -2.99 13.92 -14.49
CA SER A 185 -2.07 12.87 -14.97
C SER A 185 -2.79 11.65 -15.49
N THR A 186 -3.88 11.24 -14.87
CA THR A 186 -4.65 10.07 -15.29
C THR A 186 -5.33 10.33 -16.65
N SER A 187 -5.88 11.54 -16.84
CA SER A 187 -6.52 11.95 -18.10
C SER A 187 -5.52 12.03 -19.23
N ASP A 188 -4.35 12.61 -18.97
CA ASP A 188 -3.26 12.69 -19.93
C ASP A 188 -2.82 11.29 -20.38
N TRP A 189 -2.55 10.37 -19.46
CA TRP A 189 -2.15 9.00 -19.79
C TRP A 189 -3.14 8.25 -20.69
N ILE A 190 -4.44 8.49 -20.52
CA ILE A 190 -5.46 7.84 -21.36
C ILE A 190 -5.56 8.56 -22.70
N ALA A 191 -5.61 9.89 -22.70
CA ALA A 191 -5.79 10.68 -23.89
C ALA A 191 -4.57 10.60 -24.84
N SER A 192 -3.35 10.56 -24.29
CA SER A 192 -2.10 10.50 -25.05
C SER A 192 -1.71 9.09 -25.51
N SER A 193 -2.48 8.05 -25.15
CA SER A 193 -2.17 6.68 -25.59
C SER A 193 -2.36 6.54 -27.10
N ARG A 194 -1.37 5.97 -27.83
CA ARG A 194 -1.38 5.80 -29.29
C ARG A 194 -2.61 5.07 -29.84
N ALA A 195 -3.21 4.19 -29.04
CA ALA A 195 -4.43 3.48 -29.41
C ALA A 195 -5.67 4.40 -29.45
N GLN A 196 -5.56 5.66 -29.05
CA GLN A 196 -6.69 6.56 -28.86
C GLN A 196 -6.48 7.98 -29.43
N ALA A 197 -5.28 8.27 -29.96
CA ALA A 197 -5.00 9.56 -30.58
C ALA A 197 -5.22 9.50 -32.09
N ASP A 198 -6.34 10.07 -32.56
CA ASP A 198 -6.51 10.39 -33.95
C ASP A 198 -5.83 11.75 -34.22
N TYR A 199 -4.85 11.74 -35.10
CA TYR A 199 -4.18 12.97 -35.56
C TYR A 199 -5.11 13.67 -36.52
N SER A 200 -5.67 14.80 -36.08
CA SER A 200 -6.42 15.70 -36.93
C SER A 200 -5.48 16.73 -37.53
N GLY A 201 -5.65 17.07 -38.79
CA GLY A 201 -4.88 18.10 -39.46
C GLY A 201 -5.16 19.52 -38.90
N PRO A 202 -4.48 20.57 -39.41
CA PRO A 202 -4.60 21.93 -38.89
C PRO A 202 -5.98 22.56 -39.03
N GLU A 203 -6.84 22.02 -39.90
CA GLU A 203 -8.22 22.49 -40.12
C GLU A 203 -9.23 21.60 -39.38
N VAL A 204 -9.13 21.52 -38.06
CA VAL A 204 -10.05 20.72 -37.26
C VAL A 204 -11.26 21.53 -36.85
N ASP A 205 -12.47 21.01 -37.08
CA ASP A 205 -13.65 21.43 -36.34
C ASP A 205 -13.53 21.01 -34.87
N LEU A 206 -13.09 21.92 -34.00
CA LEU A 206 -12.88 21.69 -32.59
C LEU A 206 -14.19 21.27 -31.88
N SER A 207 -15.35 21.74 -32.32
CA SER A 207 -16.64 21.38 -31.74
C SER A 207 -17.02 19.95 -32.10
N GLY A 208 -16.85 19.55 -33.35
CA GLY A 208 -17.05 18.18 -33.81
C GLY A 208 -16.07 17.22 -33.16
N TYR A 209 -14.79 17.60 -33.03
CA TYR A 209 -13.78 16.83 -32.34
C TYR A 209 -14.16 16.58 -30.86
N LEU A 210 -14.59 17.61 -30.12
CA LEU A 210 -15.03 17.47 -28.74
C LEU A 210 -16.26 16.56 -28.60
N ALA A 211 -17.22 16.69 -29.52
CA ALA A 211 -18.41 15.84 -29.53
C ALA A 211 -18.05 14.36 -29.76
N GLU A 212 -17.14 14.07 -30.65
CA GLU A 212 -16.64 12.73 -30.92
C GLU A 212 -15.82 12.17 -29.74
N ALA A 213 -14.95 12.98 -29.15
CA ALA A 213 -14.19 12.62 -27.95
C ALA A 213 -15.12 12.21 -26.81
N ARG A 214 -16.18 12.99 -26.55
CA ARG A 214 -17.19 12.68 -25.52
C ARG A 214 -17.94 11.38 -25.83
N ARG A 215 -18.29 11.13 -27.10
CA ARG A 215 -18.99 9.92 -27.51
C ARG A 215 -18.17 8.65 -27.25
N THR A 216 -16.85 8.72 -27.38
CA THR A 216 -15.94 7.57 -27.24
C THR A 216 -15.42 7.37 -25.81
N GLU A 217 -15.59 8.34 -24.90
CA GLU A 217 -15.06 8.28 -23.53
C GLU A 217 -15.57 7.08 -22.72
N SER A 218 -16.87 6.80 -22.77
CA SER A 218 -17.47 5.68 -22.02
C SER A 218 -16.95 4.33 -22.51
N VAL A 219 -16.75 4.18 -23.82
CA VAL A 219 -16.19 2.97 -24.43
C VAL A 219 -14.74 2.76 -23.95
N LYS A 220 -13.95 3.84 -23.91
CA LYS A 220 -12.56 3.81 -23.43
C LYS A 220 -12.48 3.42 -21.96
N LEU A 221 -13.35 3.97 -21.10
CA LEU A 221 -13.38 3.65 -19.69
C LEU A 221 -13.84 2.21 -19.43
N ALA A 222 -14.81 1.71 -20.18
CA ALA A 222 -15.24 0.33 -20.11
C ALA A 222 -14.11 -0.65 -20.51
N ALA A 223 -13.35 -0.32 -21.57
CA ALA A 223 -12.19 -1.10 -22.00
C ALA A 223 -11.06 -1.14 -20.95
N LEU A 224 -10.91 -0.08 -20.14
CA LEU A 224 -9.95 -0.03 -19.03
C LEU A 224 -10.44 -0.81 -17.79
N GLN A 225 -11.72 -1.18 -17.74
CA GLN A 225 -12.35 -1.81 -16.57
C GLN A 225 -12.20 -0.98 -15.29
N TRP A 226 -12.34 0.35 -15.39
CA TRP A 226 -12.25 1.28 -14.26
C TRP A 226 -13.62 1.75 -13.77
N LEU A 227 -14.70 1.29 -14.38
CA LEU A 227 -16.05 1.65 -13.92
C LEU A 227 -16.22 1.23 -12.45
N PRO A 228 -16.89 2.04 -11.63
CA PRO A 228 -17.16 1.74 -10.23
C PRO A 228 -17.82 0.37 -10.07
N TRP A 229 -17.39 -0.36 -9.06
CA TRP A 229 -18.03 -1.61 -8.69
C TRP A 229 -19.35 -1.34 -7.96
N THR A 230 -20.39 -2.05 -8.34
CA THR A 230 -21.69 -2.00 -7.67
C THR A 230 -21.81 -3.19 -6.72
N PRO A 231 -21.69 -2.97 -5.38
CA PRO A 231 -21.78 -4.08 -4.44
C PRO A 231 -23.19 -4.67 -4.38
N PRO A 232 -23.34 -5.94 -3.94
CA PRO A 232 -24.64 -6.52 -3.67
C PRO A 232 -25.47 -5.65 -2.72
N ARG A 233 -26.79 -5.60 -2.93
CA ARG A 233 -27.71 -4.82 -2.10
C ARG A 233 -27.70 -5.27 -0.64
N GLU A 234 -27.66 -6.59 -0.43
CA GLU A 234 -27.52 -7.19 0.89
C GLU A 234 -26.04 -7.44 1.17
N SER A 235 -25.48 -6.68 2.10
CA SER A 235 -24.07 -6.75 2.48
C SER A 235 -23.84 -7.40 3.86
N GLY A 236 -24.86 -8.05 4.41
CA GLY A 236 -24.75 -8.86 5.62
C GLY A 236 -23.87 -10.10 5.41
N PHE A 237 -23.17 -10.55 6.45
CA PHE A 237 -22.23 -11.66 6.33
C PHE A 237 -22.88 -12.95 5.78
N ALA A 238 -24.08 -13.29 6.24
CA ALA A 238 -24.80 -14.47 5.79
C ALA A 238 -25.22 -14.39 4.31
N ALA A 239 -25.56 -13.20 3.83
CA ALA A 239 -25.92 -12.99 2.42
C ALA A 239 -24.70 -13.09 1.50
N LEU A 240 -23.55 -12.56 1.93
CA LEU A 240 -22.32 -12.58 1.15
C LEU A 240 -21.59 -13.95 1.16
N PHE A 241 -21.81 -14.74 2.21
CA PHE A 241 -21.16 -16.05 2.38
C PHE A 241 -22.18 -17.12 2.78
N PRO A 242 -23.16 -17.47 1.90
CA PRO A 242 -24.24 -18.40 2.20
C PRO A 242 -23.75 -19.83 2.52
N GLN A 243 -22.56 -20.19 2.05
CA GLN A 243 -21.91 -21.46 2.36
C GLN A 243 -21.41 -21.57 3.81
N VAL A 244 -21.32 -20.44 4.54
CA VAL A 244 -20.90 -20.41 5.94
C VAL A 244 -22.13 -20.52 6.85
N GLN A 245 -22.43 -21.72 7.32
CA GLN A 245 -23.62 -21.96 8.15
C GLN A 245 -23.65 -21.14 9.44
N LEU A 246 -22.49 -20.97 10.10
CA LEU A 246 -22.37 -20.20 11.33
C LEU A 246 -21.17 -19.25 11.26
N PRO A 247 -21.40 -17.96 11.22
CA PRO A 247 -20.31 -16.97 11.27
C PRO A 247 -19.51 -17.07 12.55
N PHE A 248 -18.21 -16.88 12.47
CA PHE A 248 -17.36 -16.74 13.66
C PHE A 248 -17.74 -15.48 14.45
N PRO A 249 -17.58 -15.47 15.79
CA PRO A 249 -17.92 -14.31 16.60
C PRO A 249 -17.22 -13.02 16.19
N VAL A 250 -16.00 -13.09 15.64
CA VAL A 250 -15.27 -11.91 15.11
C VAL A 250 -15.95 -11.35 13.86
N GLN A 251 -16.51 -12.18 13.00
CA GLN A 251 -17.21 -11.76 11.79
C GLN A 251 -18.48 -10.99 12.15
N THR A 252 -19.27 -11.51 13.07
CA THR A 252 -20.46 -10.83 13.61
C THR A 252 -20.09 -9.50 14.32
N ALA A 253 -18.96 -9.46 15.04
CA ALA A 253 -18.50 -8.24 15.70
C ALA A 253 -18.07 -7.16 14.71
N VAL A 254 -17.39 -7.54 13.61
CA VAL A 254 -17.01 -6.62 12.52
C VAL A 254 -18.26 -6.07 11.84
N GLU A 255 -19.24 -6.92 11.50
CA GLU A 255 -20.51 -6.51 10.91
C GLU A 255 -21.23 -5.48 11.79
N ARG A 256 -21.32 -5.74 13.10
CA ARG A 256 -21.91 -4.78 14.07
C ARG A 256 -21.13 -3.47 14.16
N ALA A 257 -19.79 -3.55 14.16
CA ALA A 257 -18.93 -2.36 14.20
C ALA A 257 -19.19 -1.46 12.98
N VAL A 258 -19.21 -2.05 11.78
CA VAL A 258 -19.47 -1.33 10.52
C VAL A 258 -20.89 -0.74 10.48
N ALA A 259 -21.90 -1.51 10.87
CA ALA A 259 -23.29 -1.03 10.96
C ALA A 259 -23.47 0.11 11.96
N GLY A 260 -22.63 0.16 12.99
CA GLY A 260 -22.63 1.23 14.01
C GLY A 260 -21.87 2.51 13.62
N MET A 261 -21.21 2.55 12.44
CA MET A 261 -20.48 3.71 11.96
C MET A 261 -21.42 4.76 11.35
N ARG A 262 -21.13 6.03 11.57
CA ARG A 262 -21.90 7.18 11.06
C ARG A 262 -21.27 7.80 9.80
N GLY A 263 -20.26 7.17 9.24
CA GLY A 263 -19.54 7.65 8.06
C GLY A 263 -18.21 6.91 7.88
N PRO A 264 -17.31 7.42 7.06
CA PRO A 264 -15.98 6.83 6.90
C PRO A 264 -15.26 6.68 8.24
N GLY A 265 -14.50 5.61 8.41
CA GLY A 265 -13.80 5.34 9.66
C GLY A 265 -12.72 4.29 9.54
N ILE A 266 -12.18 3.89 10.68
CA ILE A 266 -11.18 2.85 10.81
C ILE A 266 -11.70 1.73 11.70
N VAL A 267 -11.54 0.48 11.26
CA VAL A 267 -11.86 -0.74 12.02
C VAL A 267 -10.58 -1.53 12.22
N VAL A 268 -10.26 -1.89 13.45
CA VAL A 268 -9.11 -2.74 13.79
C VAL A 268 -9.62 -4.05 14.37
N VAL A 269 -9.25 -5.16 13.75
CA VAL A 269 -9.62 -6.51 14.12
C VAL A 269 -8.40 -7.22 14.70
N SER A 270 -8.38 -7.39 16.01
CA SER A 270 -7.34 -8.15 16.72
C SER A 270 -7.90 -9.50 17.13
N ALA A 271 -7.53 -10.55 16.39
CA ALA A 271 -8.04 -11.90 16.62
C ALA A 271 -7.05 -12.98 16.17
N PRO A 272 -7.05 -14.18 16.77
CA PRO A 272 -6.19 -15.29 16.40
C PRO A 272 -6.25 -15.62 14.90
N THR A 273 -5.25 -16.34 14.42
CA THR A 273 -5.31 -16.92 13.08
C THR A 273 -6.42 -17.98 13.01
N GLY A 274 -7.13 -18.08 11.87
CA GLY A 274 -8.23 -19.03 11.71
C GLY A 274 -9.61 -18.55 12.17
N GLU A 275 -9.74 -17.30 12.64
CA GLU A 275 -11.04 -16.69 13.01
C GLU A 275 -11.80 -16.08 11.81
N GLY A 276 -11.36 -16.33 10.57
CA GLY A 276 -12.04 -15.86 9.36
C GLY A 276 -11.95 -14.35 9.13
N LYS A 277 -10.87 -13.71 9.57
CA LYS A 277 -10.62 -12.26 9.43
C LYS A 277 -10.75 -11.76 7.99
N THR A 278 -10.22 -12.50 7.01
CA THR A 278 -10.27 -12.10 5.59
C THR A 278 -11.71 -11.97 5.08
N LYS A 279 -12.58 -12.95 5.39
CA LYS A 279 -14.01 -12.88 5.02
C LYS A 279 -14.72 -11.73 5.75
N ALA A 280 -14.38 -11.48 7.02
CA ALA A 280 -14.89 -10.33 7.77
C ALA A 280 -14.49 -9.00 7.11
N ALA A 281 -13.26 -8.88 6.62
CA ALA A 281 -12.77 -7.68 5.94
C ALA A 281 -13.44 -7.48 4.57
N LEU A 282 -13.68 -8.55 3.82
CA LEU A 282 -14.42 -8.48 2.54
C LEU A 282 -15.86 -8.02 2.79
N GLN A 283 -16.56 -8.59 3.80
CA GLN A 283 -17.89 -8.14 4.21
C GLN A 283 -17.89 -6.66 4.60
N ALA A 284 -16.96 -6.25 5.50
CA ALA A 284 -16.84 -4.87 5.93
C ALA A 284 -16.61 -3.91 4.75
N SER A 285 -15.70 -4.27 3.83
CA SER A 285 -15.39 -3.48 2.65
C SER A 285 -16.60 -3.35 1.72
N THR A 286 -17.33 -4.44 1.49
CA THR A 286 -18.56 -4.45 0.67
C THR A 286 -19.63 -3.53 1.27
N ALA A 287 -19.88 -3.65 2.57
CA ALA A 287 -20.83 -2.80 3.28
C ALA A 287 -20.43 -1.31 3.21
N MET A 288 -19.14 -1.00 3.43
CA MET A 288 -18.63 0.37 3.36
C MET A 288 -18.70 0.94 1.93
N VAL A 289 -18.42 0.13 0.90
CA VAL A 289 -18.56 0.55 -0.50
C VAL A 289 -20.00 0.95 -0.78
N GLY A 290 -20.97 0.13 -0.39
CA GLY A 290 -22.39 0.42 -0.63
C GLY A 290 -22.89 1.63 0.16
N THR A 291 -22.58 1.72 1.46
CA THR A 291 -23.12 2.78 2.33
C THR A 291 -22.47 4.16 2.10
N LEU A 292 -21.20 4.18 1.68
CA LEU A 292 -20.44 5.41 1.47
C LEU A 292 -20.35 5.85 0.00
N GLY A 293 -20.92 5.07 -0.93
CA GLY A 293 -20.85 5.35 -2.37
C GLY A 293 -19.44 5.28 -2.93
N LEU A 294 -18.60 4.39 -2.40
CA LEU A 294 -17.22 4.23 -2.87
C LEU A 294 -17.19 3.50 -4.22
N ARG A 295 -16.02 3.50 -4.84
CA ARG A 295 -15.79 2.89 -6.17
C ARG A 295 -15.44 1.40 -6.10
N GLY A 296 -14.96 0.94 -4.94
CA GLY A 296 -14.54 -0.44 -4.71
C GLY A 296 -13.67 -0.59 -3.47
N PHE A 297 -12.78 -1.60 -3.47
CA PHE A 297 -11.88 -1.85 -2.34
C PHE A 297 -10.49 -2.30 -2.78
N TYR A 298 -9.52 -2.22 -1.88
CA TYR A 298 -8.17 -2.74 -2.05
C TYR A 298 -7.74 -3.53 -0.82
N VAL A 299 -7.23 -4.76 -1.04
CA VAL A 299 -6.68 -5.60 0.03
C VAL A 299 -5.15 -5.63 -0.07
N ALA A 300 -4.49 -5.06 0.93
CA ALA A 300 -3.04 -4.96 1.04
C ALA A 300 -2.48 -6.08 1.90
N MET A 301 -1.66 -6.94 1.30
CA MET A 301 -1.08 -8.14 1.91
C MET A 301 0.42 -7.98 2.18
N PRO A 302 0.99 -8.63 3.20
CA PRO A 302 2.42 -8.51 3.52
C PRO A 302 3.34 -9.16 2.49
N SER A 303 2.85 -10.13 1.71
CA SER A 303 3.69 -10.87 0.77
C SER A 303 2.96 -11.20 -0.54
N ARG A 304 3.73 -11.55 -1.58
CA ARG A 304 3.18 -12.00 -2.88
C ARG A 304 2.34 -13.26 -2.73
N VAL A 305 2.80 -14.21 -1.92
CA VAL A 305 2.10 -15.50 -1.71
C VAL A 305 0.74 -15.29 -1.06
N THR A 306 0.69 -14.49 -0.01
CA THR A 306 -0.58 -14.14 0.63
C THR A 306 -1.48 -13.32 -0.28
N SER A 307 -0.91 -12.46 -1.13
CA SER A 307 -1.67 -11.72 -2.14
C SER A 307 -2.34 -12.67 -3.13
N ASN A 308 -1.65 -13.70 -3.61
CA ASN A 308 -2.22 -14.70 -4.53
C ASN A 308 -3.38 -15.45 -3.87
N GLN A 309 -3.22 -15.89 -2.63
CA GLN A 309 -4.26 -16.63 -1.90
C GLN A 309 -5.50 -15.77 -1.65
N VAL A 310 -5.31 -14.53 -1.25
CA VAL A 310 -6.44 -13.61 -1.01
C VAL A 310 -7.07 -13.16 -2.32
N TYR A 311 -6.30 -13.10 -3.41
CA TYR A 311 -6.83 -12.88 -4.74
C TYR A 311 -7.80 -14.00 -5.12
N ASP A 312 -7.42 -15.28 -4.96
CA ASP A 312 -8.28 -16.42 -5.27
C ASP A 312 -9.58 -16.42 -4.43
N VAL A 313 -9.46 -16.12 -3.13
CA VAL A 313 -10.62 -16.00 -2.23
C VAL A 313 -11.53 -14.85 -2.65
N THR A 314 -10.96 -13.73 -3.08
CA THR A 314 -11.71 -12.55 -3.50
C THR A 314 -12.36 -12.77 -4.86
N GLU A 315 -11.67 -13.43 -5.79
CA GLU A 315 -12.20 -13.81 -7.11
C GLU A 315 -13.40 -14.75 -6.97
N GLN A 316 -13.28 -15.77 -6.12
CA GLN A 316 -14.40 -16.67 -5.79
C GLN A 316 -15.57 -15.89 -5.18
N PHE A 317 -15.31 -15.02 -4.20
CA PHE A 317 -16.33 -14.18 -3.58
C PHE A 317 -17.10 -13.33 -4.61
N LEU A 318 -16.40 -12.70 -5.55
CA LEU A 318 -17.02 -11.88 -6.60
C LEU A 318 -17.83 -12.74 -7.58
N SER A 319 -17.34 -13.92 -7.95
CA SER A 319 -18.04 -14.81 -8.85
C SER A 319 -19.32 -15.40 -8.23
N GLU A 320 -19.30 -15.74 -6.94
CA GLU A 320 -20.47 -16.21 -6.18
C GLU A 320 -21.52 -15.10 -6.01
N ALA A 321 -21.08 -13.83 -5.93
CA ALA A 321 -21.97 -12.68 -5.92
C ALA A 321 -22.61 -12.36 -7.29
N GLY A 322 -22.29 -13.13 -8.33
CA GLY A 322 -22.82 -12.95 -9.69
C GLY A 322 -22.25 -11.73 -10.42
N ASP A 323 -21.13 -11.21 -9.95
CA ASP A 323 -20.51 -10.00 -10.47
C ASP A 323 -19.24 -10.34 -11.26
N GLY A 324 -19.26 -10.05 -12.56
CA GLY A 324 -18.10 -10.16 -13.46
C GLY A 324 -17.08 -9.00 -13.30
N ALA A 325 -17.06 -8.32 -12.17
CA ALA A 325 -16.18 -7.19 -11.93
C ALA A 325 -14.71 -7.58 -11.98
N ALA A 326 -13.90 -6.78 -12.67
CA ALA A 326 -12.48 -7.06 -12.87
C ALA A 326 -11.69 -6.84 -11.60
N LEU A 327 -11.19 -7.92 -11.02
CA LEU A 327 -10.25 -7.90 -9.89
C LEU A 327 -8.80 -7.78 -10.41
N ARG A 328 -8.01 -6.90 -9.83
CA ARG A 328 -6.59 -6.71 -10.15
C ARG A 328 -5.67 -7.31 -9.10
N LEU A 329 -4.67 -8.05 -9.55
CA LEU A 329 -3.58 -8.53 -8.72
C LEU A 329 -2.35 -7.63 -8.91
N LEU A 330 -1.86 -7.01 -7.82
CA LEU A 330 -0.85 -5.96 -7.86
C LEU A 330 0.43 -6.32 -7.09
N HIS A 331 1.32 -7.04 -7.75
CA HIS A 331 2.71 -7.28 -7.31
C HIS A 331 3.60 -7.65 -8.49
N ALA A 332 4.93 -7.63 -8.32
CA ALA A 332 5.89 -7.82 -9.40
C ALA A 332 5.74 -9.14 -10.19
N ALA A 333 5.25 -10.22 -9.56
CA ALA A 333 5.05 -11.53 -10.21
C ALA A 333 3.57 -11.80 -10.59
N ALA A 334 2.69 -10.79 -10.58
CA ALA A 334 1.25 -10.98 -10.85
C ALA A 334 0.99 -11.56 -12.25
N LYS A 335 1.69 -11.07 -13.26
CA LYS A 335 1.56 -11.56 -14.64
C LYS A 335 1.90 -13.04 -14.77
N GLU A 336 2.92 -13.50 -14.06
CA GLU A 336 3.33 -14.90 -14.07
C GLU A 336 2.30 -15.78 -13.38
N TYR A 337 1.77 -15.33 -12.24
CA TYR A 337 0.72 -16.05 -11.51
C TYR A 337 -0.58 -16.19 -12.31
N LEU A 338 -0.94 -15.16 -13.08
CA LEU A 338 -2.16 -15.14 -13.89
C LEU A 338 -2.01 -15.80 -15.26
N LYS A 339 -0.80 -16.22 -15.68
CA LYS A 339 -0.59 -16.97 -16.94
C LYS A 339 -1.42 -18.25 -16.95
N GLY A 340 -2.23 -18.41 -18.00
CA GLY A 340 -3.09 -19.60 -18.18
C GLY A 340 -4.44 -19.52 -17.45
N ARG A 341 -4.73 -18.45 -16.71
CA ARG A 341 -6.05 -18.14 -16.21
C ARG A 341 -6.78 -17.28 -17.25
N THR A 342 -8.05 -17.55 -17.52
CA THR A 342 -8.87 -16.93 -18.57
C THR A 342 -9.21 -15.45 -18.36
N ALA A 343 -8.59 -14.76 -17.41
CA ALA A 343 -8.73 -13.32 -17.27
C ALA A 343 -8.06 -12.65 -18.47
N GLN A 344 -8.83 -12.18 -19.45
CA GLN A 344 -8.37 -11.25 -20.46
C GLN A 344 -7.78 -10.05 -19.74
N GLU A 345 -6.44 -9.92 -19.76
CA GLU A 345 -5.83 -8.63 -19.42
C GLU A 345 -6.46 -7.59 -20.36
N PRO A 346 -7.12 -6.53 -19.84
CA PRO A 346 -7.54 -5.45 -20.73
C PRO A 346 -6.29 -4.95 -21.42
N LEU A 347 -6.42 -4.60 -22.69
CA LEU A 347 -5.41 -3.94 -23.48
C LEU A 347 -5.11 -2.59 -22.81
N LEU A 348 -4.31 -2.62 -21.74
CA LEU A 348 -3.72 -1.40 -21.20
C LEU A 348 -2.82 -0.85 -22.30
N PRO A 349 -2.98 0.41 -22.69
CA PRO A 349 -2.12 1.03 -23.70
C PRO A 349 -0.65 0.82 -23.29
N ARG A 350 0.09 0.04 -24.07
CA ARG A 350 1.50 -0.27 -23.80
C ARG A 350 2.42 0.93 -23.98
N ASP A 351 1.99 1.90 -24.72
CA ASP A 351 2.75 3.09 -25.06
C ASP A 351 2.07 4.34 -24.53
N VAL A 352 2.47 4.78 -23.35
CA VAL A 352 2.32 6.20 -22.98
C VAL A 352 3.36 6.94 -23.80
N GLY A 353 2.92 7.89 -24.62
CA GLY A 353 3.82 8.72 -25.39
C GLY A 353 4.85 9.36 -24.47
N VAL A 354 6.11 9.01 -24.66
CA VAL A 354 7.23 9.63 -23.97
C VAL A 354 7.55 10.88 -24.78
N ASP A 355 7.35 12.05 -24.20
CA ASP A 355 7.61 13.33 -24.88
C ASP A 355 9.13 13.61 -24.95
N GLY A 356 9.90 12.75 -25.61
CA GLY A 356 11.31 13.02 -25.90
C GLY A 356 12.19 11.76 -25.96
N PRO A 357 13.29 11.80 -26.75
CA PRO A 357 14.31 10.77 -26.72
C PRO A 357 15.11 10.88 -25.41
N GLY A 358 14.81 10.06 -24.43
CA GLY A 358 15.54 10.00 -23.16
C GLY A 358 14.76 9.52 -21.93
N ASP A 359 13.43 9.41 -21.99
CA ASP A 359 12.62 8.85 -20.91
C ASP A 359 12.26 7.37 -21.12
N GLY A 360 12.91 6.71 -22.06
CA GLY A 360 12.59 5.36 -22.48
C GLY A 360 13.49 4.28 -21.87
N ASP A 361 13.63 4.23 -20.55
CA ASP A 361 14.17 3.04 -19.94
C ASP A 361 13.02 2.07 -19.59
N GLY A 362 13.12 0.83 -20.08
CA GLY A 362 12.12 -0.23 -19.94
C GLY A 362 11.71 -0.57 -18.50
N GLU A 363 12.39 -0.04 -17.49
CA GLU A 363 11.97 -0.06 -16.08
C GLU A 363 10.70 0.78 -15.80
N GLY A 364 10.41 1.79 -16.63
CA GLY A 364 9.23 2.63 -16.51
C GLY A 364 7.91 1.87 -16.69
N SER A 365 7.85 0.89 -17.59
CA SER A 365 6.59 0.22 -17.94
C SER A 365 6.04 -0.69 -16.83
N GLU A 366 6.89 -1.41 -16.10
CA GLU A 366 6.44 -2.23 -14.96
C GLU A 366 6.05 -1.39 -13.75
N TRP A 367 6.77 -0.29 -13.53
CA TRP A 367 6.46 0.66 -12.46
C TRP A 367 5.16 1.43 -12.73
N PHE A 368 4.87 1.74 -13.99
CA PHE A 368 3.60 2.32 -14.43
C PHE A 368 2.42 1.35 -14.27
N ALA A 369 2.60 0.07 -14.56
CA ALA A 369 1.56 -0.94 -14.42
C ALA A 369 1.03 -1.01 -12.97
N GLY A 370 1.92 -0.94 -11.97
CA GLY A 370 1.52 -0.93 -10.55
C GLY A 370 0.71 0.30 -10.13
N LYS A 371 1.00 1.50 -10.68
CA LYS A 371 0.25 2.73 -10.35
C LYS A 371 -1.15 2.74 -10.96
N ARG A 372 -1.28 2.31 -12.20
CA ARG A 372 -2.57 2.20 -12.92
C ARG A 372 -3.48 1.15 -12.28
N GLY A 373 -2.91 0.08 -11.75
CA GLY A 373 -3.68 -0.95 -11.06
C GLY A 373 -4.46 -0.43 -9.85
N LEU A 374 -3.96 0.60 -9.16
CA LEU A 374 -4.68 1.25 -8.07
C LEU A 374 -5.88 2.11 -8.54
N LEU A 375 -5.99 2.43 -9.82
CA LEU A 375 -7.13 3.17 -10.37
C LEU A 375 -8.33 2.23 -10.65
N ALA A 376 -8.10 0.94 -10.89
CA ALA A 376 -9.18 -0.04 -11.02
C ALA A 376 -9.97 -0.18 -9.72
N PRO A 377 -11.29 -0.42 -9.76
CA PRO A 377 -12.14 -0.41 -8.56
C PRO A 377 -11.75 -1.49 -7.54
N LEU A 378 -11.44 -2.69 -7.99
CA LEU A 378 -11.14 -3.83 -7.13
C LEU A 378 -9.68 -4.27 -7.28
N GLY A 379 -9.02 -4.48 -6.16
CA GLY A 379 -7.62 -4.90 -6.17
C GLY A 379 -7.19 -5.68 -4.93
N VAL A 380 -6.28 -6.61 -5.15
CA VAL A 380 -5.50 -7.31 -4.13
C VAL A 380 -4.03 -7.18 -4.50
N GLY A 381 -3.16 -6.92 -3.54
CA GLY A 381 -1.74 -6.82 -3.85
C GLY A 381 -0.86 -6.65 -2.61
N THR A 382 0.43 -6.46 -2.83
CA THR A 382 1.34 -6.24 -1.70
C THR A 382 1.12 -4.86 -1.07
N VAL A 383 1.34 -4.81 0.23
CA VAL A 383 1.19 -3.58 1.03
C VAL A 383 2.08 -2.43 0.54
N ASP A 384 3.22 -2.74 -0.08
CA ASP A 384 4.12 -1.73 -0.65
C ASP A 384 3.41 -0.78 -1.62
N GLN A 385 2.44 -1.30 -2.41
CA GLN A 385 1.67 -0.48 -3.36
C GLN A 385 0.91 0.65 -2.65
N VAL A 386 0.39 0.39 -1.46
CA VAL A 386 -0.31 1.38 -0.64
C VAL A 386 0.65 2.21 0.18
N LEU A 387 1.69 1.60 0.79
CA LEU A 387 2.68 2.33 1.60
C LEU A 387 3.42 3.40 0.79
N MET A 388 3.64 3.17 -0.51
CA MET A 388 4.21 4.19 -1.40
C MET A 388 3.35 5.45 -1.53
N ALA A 389 2.05 5.41 -1.20
CA ALA A 389 1.21 6.60 -1.09
C ALA A 389 1.55 7.49 0.12
N GLY A 390 2.36 6.99 1.06
CA GLY A 390 2.90 7.75 2.19
C GLY A 390 4.27 8.39 1.93
N LEU A 391 4.86 8.16 0.76
CA LEU A 391 6.18 8.64 0.37
C LEU A 391 6.11 9.82 -0.60
N ARG A 392 7.06 10.74 -0.50
CA ARG A 392 7.32 11.76 -1.54
C ARG A 392 7.91 11.09 -2.76
N SER A 393 7.05 10.64 -3.65
CA SER A 393 7.42 9.90 -4.86
C SER A 393 6.76 10.48 -6.09
N THR A 394 7.30 10.15 -7.26
CA THR A 394 6.67 10.54 -8.52
C THR A 394 5.26 9.99 -8.62
N HIS A 395 4.31 10.81 -9.07
CA HIS A 395 2.88 10.48 -9.20
C HIS A 395 2.20 10.01 -7.90
N VAL A 396 2.67 10.43 -6.73
CA VAL A 396 2.03 10.05 -5.46
C VAL A 396 0.57 10.49 -5.39
N PHE A 397 0.24 11.62 -5.99
CA PHE A 397 -1.14 12.11 -6.09
C PHE A 397 -2.06 11.18 -6.91
N VAL A 398 -1.54 10.42 -7.88
CA VAL A 398 -2.31 9.38 -8.60
C VAL A 398 -2.59 8.19 -7.67
N ARG A 399 -1.63 7.79 -6.83
CA ARG A 399 -1.86 6.74 -5.82
C ARG A 399 -2.91 7.16 -4.80
N LEU A 400 -2.80 8.37 -4.28
CA LEU A 400 -3.78 8.93 -3.34
C LEU A 400 -5.16 9.02 -3.98
N LEU A 401 -5.25 9.50 -5.23
CA LEU A 401 -6.49 9.55 -5.98
C LEU A 401 -7.10 8.16 -6.16
N GLY A 402 -6.31 7.17 -6.60
CA GLY A 402 -6.78 5.80 -6.80
C GLY A 402 -7.26 5.12 -5.51
N LEU A 403 -6.69 5.49 -4.36
CA LEU A 403 -7.13 5.00 -3.05
C LEU A 403 -8.36 5.77 -2.51
N SER A 404 -8.55 7.03 -2.89
CA SER A 404 -9.59 7.90 -2.33
C SER A 404 -11.01 7.36 -2.51
N GLY A 405 -11.24 6.55 -3.54
CA GLY A 405 -12.53 5.94 -3.85
C GLY A 405 -12.71 4.52 -3.30
N LYS A 406 -11.87 4.03 -2.41
CA LYS A 406 -11.86 2.62 -1.99
C LYS A 406 -12.03 2.45 -0.48
N ALA A 407 -12.53 1.27 -0.07
CA ALA A 407 -12.25 0.75 1.26
C ALA A 407 -10.86 0.05 1.21
N VAL A 408 -9.98 0.37 2.16
CA VAL A 408 -8.60 -0.17 2.16
C VAL A 408 -8.41 -1.12 3.33
N VAL A 409 -8.08 -2.37 3.02
CA VAL A 409 -7.79 -3.41 4.00
C VAL A 409 -6.28 -3.60 4.09
N PHE A 410 -5.73 -3.61 5.31
CA PHE A 410 -4.35 -4.03 5.57
C PHE A 410 -4.38 -5.32 6.39
N ASP A 411 -3.78 -6.37 5.86
CA ASP A 411 -3.68 -7.64 6.57
C ASP A 411 -2.30 -7.83 7.21
N GLU A 412 -2.27 -8.62 8.29
CA GLU A 412 -1.07 -8.98 9.07
C GLU A 412 -0.21 -7.76 9.47
N VAL A 413 -0.86 -6.68 9.95
CA VAL A 413 -0.22 -5.39 10.26
C VAL A 413 0.92 -5.53 11.29
N HIS A 414 0.89 -6.54 12.13
CA HIS A 414 1.93 -6.84 13.12
C HIS A 414 3.27 -7.25 12.50
N GLY A 415 3.26 -7.83 11.28
CA GLY A 415 4.46 -8.26 10.57
C GLY A 415 5.26 -7.14 9.91
N TYR A 416 4.84 -5.88 10.05
CA TYR A 416 5.51 -4.75 9.42
C TYR A 416 6.72 -4.30 10.26
N ASP A 417 7.87 -4.16 9.61
CA ASP A 417 9.07 -3.63 10.25
C ASP A 417 8.90 -2.17 10.70
N VAL A 418 9.91 -1.62 11.38
CA VAL A 418 9.85 -0.24 11.91
C VAL A 418 9.63 0.78 10.80
N HIS A 419 10.30 0.63 9.65
CA HIS A 419 10.17 1.54 8.52
C HIS A 419 8.77 1.48 7.90
N MET A 420 8.28 0.27 7.60
CA MET A 420 6.92 0.05 7.08
C MET A 420 5.86 0.56 8.07
N SER A 421 6.06 0.35 9.37
CA SER A 421 5.15 0.83 10.41
C SER A 421 5.04 2.36 10.43
N ARG A 422 6.15 3.08 10.22
CA ARG A 422 6.14 4.55 10.14
C ARG A 422 5.51 5.07 8.85
N LEU A 423 5.68 4.36 7.76
CA LEU A 423 4.97 4.66 6.51
C LEU A 423 3.47 4.41 6.67
N LEU A 424 3.08 3.33 7.32
CA LEU A 424 1.69 3.01 7.60
C LEU A 424 1.01 4.14 8.39
N ASP A 425 1.67 4.70 9.44
CA ASP A 425 1.13 5.85 10.18
C ASP A 425 0.81 7.02 9.23
N ARG A 426 1.72 7.29 8.29
CA ARG A 426 1.55 8.39 7.34
C ARG A 426 0.44 8.11 6.33
N VAL A 427 0.38 6.89 5.81
CA VAL A 427 -0.68 6.47 4.87
C VAL A 427 -2.03 6.50 5.56
N VAL A 428 -2.15 5.94 6.76
CA VAL A 428 -3.41 5.92 7.54
C VAL A 428 -3.88 7.34 7.83
N TRP A 429 -2.96 8.28 8.14
CA TRP A 429 -3.30 9.70 8.28
C TRP A 429 -3.89 10.28 6.97
N TRP A 430 -3.24 10.04 5.82
CA TRP A 430 -3.74 10.51 4.53
C TRP A 430 -5.06 9.85 4.14
N LEU A 431 -5.24 8.57 4.42
CA LEU A 431 -6.52 7.88 4.21
C LEU A 431 -7.63 8.51 5.05
N GLY A 432 -7.33 8.87 6.31
CA GLY A 432 -8.23 9.65 7.15
C GLY A 432 -8.57 11.01 6.52
N ARG A 433 -7.56 11.74 6.03
CA ARG A 433 -7.73 13.05 5.37
C ARG A 433 -8.63 12.96 4.13
N LEU A 434 -8.46 11.91 3.34
CA LEU A 434 -9.27 11.65 2.15
C LEU A 434 -10.62 10.98 2.45
N ARG A 435 -10.98 10.79 3.75
CA ARG A 435 -12.21 10.11 4.19
C ARG A 435 -12.32 8.68 3.63
N VAL A 436 -11.21 8.00 3.50
CA VAL A 436 -11.11 6.61 3.07
C VAL A 436 -11.32 5.70 4.27
N PRO A 437 -12.30 4.79 4.26
CA PRO A 437 -12.44 3.80 5.32
C PRO A 437 -11.32 2.77 5.28
N VAL A 438 -10.86 2.38 6.47
CA VAL A 438 -9.70 1.48 6.64
C VAL A 438 -10.10 0.29 7.52
N VAL A 439 -9.70 -0.91 7.12
CA VAL A 439 -9.80 -2.13 7.93
C VAL A 439 -8.40 -2.67 8.18
N LEU A 440 -8.00 -2.78 9.43
CA LEU A 440 -6.72 -3.34 9.84
C LEU A 440 -6.93 -4.72 10.47
N LEU A 441 -6.26 -5.74 9.94
CA LEU A 441 -6.32 -7.10 10.45
C LEU A 441 -4.98 -7.47 11.09
N SER A 442 -5.04 -8.06 12.28
CA SER A 442 -3.85 -8.52 12.98
C SER A 442 -4.16 -9.70 13.92
N ALA A 443 -3.18 -10.59 14.10
CA ALA A 443 -3.23 -11.60 15.14
C ALA A 443 -2.58 -11.14 16.45
N THR A 444 -1.62 -10.22 16.40
CA THR A 444 -0.72 -9.90 17.51
C THR A 444 -0.33 -8.41 17.53
N LEU A 445 -1.30 -7.51 17.38
CA LEU A 445 -1.02 -6.07 17.39
C LEU A 445 -0.93 -5.55 18.84
N PRO A 446 0.21 -4.93 19.25
CA PRO A 446 0.31 -4.28 20.56
C PRO A 446 -0.79 -3.24 20.76
N SER A 447 -1.36 -3.18 21.97
CA SER A 447 -2.49 -2.29 22.29
C SER A 447 -2.19 -0.84 21.94
N ARG A 448 -1.03 -0.35 22.35
CA ARG A 448 -0.59 1.02 22.03
C ARG A 448 -0.45 1.27 20.53
N ARG A 449 0.05 0.27 19.78
CA ARG A 449 0.17 0.40 18.31
C ARG A 449 -1.20 0.52 17.66
N GLN A 450 -2.18 -0.23 18.14
CA GLN A 450 -3.57 -0.13 17.70
C GLN A 450 -4.13 1.28 17.95
N GLU A 451 -3.97 1.82 19.17
CA GLU A 451 -4.40 3.17 19.52
C GLU A 451 -3.73 4.23 18.62
N GLN A 452 -2.44 4.10 18.37
CA GLN A 452 -1.68 4.99 17.48
C GLN A 452 -2.23 5.03 16.06
N LEU A 453 -2.62 3.89 15.49
CA LEU A 453 -3.18 3.81 14.14
C LEU A 453 -4.56 4.43 14.07
N VAL A 454 -5.42 4.16 15.07
CA VAL A 454 -6.75 4.79 15.17
C VAL A 454 -6.62 6.31 15.33
N ALA A 455 -5.74 6.78 16.21
CA ALA A 455 -5.47 8.21 16.41
C ALA A 455 -4.90 8.89 15.14
N SER A 456 -4.04 8.21 14.39
CA SER A 456 -3.50 8.72 13.12
C SER A 456 -4.62 8.91 12.08
N TRP A 457 -5.52 7.94 11.92
CA TRP A 457 -6.65 8.07 11.00
C TRP A 457 -7.57 9.23 11.41
N ARG A 458 -7.90 9.33 12.70
CA ARG A 458 -8.74 10.42 13.23
C ARG A 458 -8.08 11.79 13.05
N ALA A 459 -6.78 11.91 13.32
CA ALA A 459 -6.03 13.14 13.09
C ALA A 459 -6.11 13.59 11.63
N GLY A 460 -5.93 12.66 10.69
CA GLY A 460 -6.11 12.91 9.27
C GLY A 460 -7.53 13.38 8.97
N ALA A 461 -8.54 12.68 9.47
CA ALA A 461 -9.94 13.03 9.29
C ALA A 461 -10.30 14.41 9.85
N LEU A 462 -9.67 14.85 10.94
CA LEU A 462 -9.82 16.20 11.53
C LEU A 462 -8.93 17.25 10.86
N GLY A 463 -8.02 16.86 9.98
CA GLY A 463 -7.06 17.77 9.35
C GLY A 463 -6.01 18.33 10.30
N VAL A 464 -5.72 17.63 11.42
CA VAL A 464 -4.69 18.04 12.37
C VAL A 464 -3.40 17.26 12.15
N ALA A 465 -2.27 17.91 12.38
CA ALA A 465 -0.97 17.22 12.29
C ALA A 465 -0.73 16.36 13.53
N GLY A 466 -0.03 15.24 13.35
CA GLY A 466 0.27 14.31 14.45
C GLY A 466 -0.84 13.30 14.72
N ARG A 467 -1.18 13.08 15.97
CA ARG A 467 -2.23 12.19 16.46
C ARG A 467 -3.32 13.00 17.15
N ALA A 468 -4.58 12.64 16.95
CA ALA A 468 -5.72 13.38 17.49
C ALA A 468 -5.92 13.20 18.99
N ASP A 469 -5.51 12.07 19.55
CA ASP A 469 -5.77 11.69 20.94
C ASP A 469 -4.50 11.15 21.60
N GLU A 470 -4.36 11.39 22.89
CA GLU A 470 -3.43 10.61 23.70
C GLU A 470 -3.99 9.22 23.99
N PRO A 471 -3.15 8.18 24.07
CA PRO A 471 -3.59 6.85 24.42
C PRO A 471 -4.36 6.87 25.76
N SER A 472 -5.56 6.30 25.77
CA SER A 472 -6.30 6.13 27.02
C SER A 472 -5.59 5.09 27.88
N GLY A 473 -5.25 5.46 29.14
CA GLY A 473 -4.50 4.59 30.04
C GLY A 473 -5.23 3.32 30.45
N ASP A 474 -4.46 2.31 30.79
CA ASP A 474 -4.64 1.13 31.66
C ASP A 474 -5.99 0.38 31.78
N ALA A 475 -6.90 0.44 30.82
CA ALA A 475 -8.00 -0.50 30.83
C ALA A 475 -7.53 -1.89 30.38
N ALA A 476 -7.83 -2.92 31.18
CA ALA A 476 -7.56 -4.32 30.81
C ALA A 476 -8.09 -4.61 29.39
N VAL A 477 -7.17 -4.89 28.50
CA VAL A 477 -7.45 -4.95 27.07
C VAL A 477 -7.93 -6.35 26.71
N ALA A 478 -9.22 -6.48 26.36
CA ALA A 478 -9.77 -7.75 25.90
C ALA A 478 -9.11 -8.23 24.61
N TYR A 479 -8.92 -9.54 24.46
CA TYR A 479 -8.49 -10.18 23.22
C TYR A 479 -9.21 -11.54 23.10
N PRO A 480 -9.77 -11.88 21.93
CA PRO A 480 -9.91 -11.09 20.69
C PRO A 480 -10.85 -9.88 20.83
N ARG A 481 -10.69 -8.87 19.95
CA ARG A 481 -11.55 -7.67 19.94
C ARG A 481 -11.66 -7.02 18.57
N VAL A 482 -12.68 -6.21 18.41
CA VAL A 482 -12.84 -5.26 17.31
C VAL A 482 -12.90 -3.85 17.88
N VAL A 483 -12.06 -2.95 17.39
CA VAL A 483 -12.05 -1.52 17.75
C VAL A 483 -12.36 -0.71 16.52
N TRP A 484 -13.19 0.33 16.63
CA TRP A 484 -13.47 1.22 15.51
C TRP A 484 -13.66 2.67 15.94
N ALA A 485 -13.40 3.56 15.00
CA ALA A 485 -13.68 4.99 15.11
C ALA A 485 -14.12 5.52 13.76
N ASP A 486 -14.96 6.54 13.76
CA ASP A 486 -15.48 7.18 12.56
C ASP A 486 -15.37 8.72 12.63
N VAL A 487 -15.80 9.40 11.58
CA VAL A 487 -15.83 10.87 11.50
C VAL A 487 -16.82 11.54 12.44
N GLY A 488 -17.67 10.79 13.13
CA GLY A 488 -18.73 11.32 14.01
C GLY A 488 -18.23 11.93 15.34
N GLY A 489 -16.89 12.05 15.53
CA GLY A 489 -16.29 12.72 16.69
C GLY A 489 -16.40 11.96 18.02
N VAL A 490 -17.00 10.78 18.04
CA VAL A 490 -17.14 9.95 19.25
C VAL A 490 -15.82 9.27 19.57
N PRO A 491 -15.46 9.05 20.85
CA PRO A 491 -14.29 8.26 21.20
C PRO A 491 -14.29 6.88 20.52
N PRO A 492 -13.12 6.26 20.28
CA PRO A 492 -13.06 4.91 19.75
C PRO A 492 -13.93 3.94 20.56
N ARG A 493 -14.63 3.06 19.87
CA ARG A 493 -15.50 2.03 20.47
C ARG A 493 -14.85 0.66 20.32
N GLN A 494 -15.21 -0.28 21.19
CA GLN A 494 -14.70 -1.65 21.12
C GLN A 494 -15.77 -2.69 21.42
N ILE A 495 -15.62 -3.86 20.81
CA ILE A 495 -16.37 -5.07 21.12
C ILE A 495 -15.37 -6.16 21.52
N ALA A 496 -15.46 -6.65 22.75
CA ALA A 496 -14.78 -7.87 23.15
C ALA A 496 -15.42 -9.07 22.44
N VAL A 497 -14.61 -9.96 21.92
CA VAL A 497 -15.06 -11.11 21.11
C VAL A 497 -14.62 -12.40 21.82
N LYS A 498 -15.46 -13.43 21.81
CA LYS A 498 -15.04 -14.78 22.21
C LYS A 498 -14.38 -15.46 21.01
N ALA A 499 -13.22 -16.08 21.20
CA ALA A 499 -12.63 -16.90 20.15
C ALA A 499 -13.55 -18.08 19.79
N SER A 500 -13.39 -18.60 18.57
CA SER A 500 -14.10 -19.81 18.11
C SER A 500 -13.79 -21.02 19.00
N LYS A 501 -14.65 -22.04 18.97
CA LYS A 501 -14.45 -23.25 19.78
C LYS A 501 -13.07 -23.89 19.55
N LEU A 502 -12.55 -23.83 18.33
CA LEU A 502 -11.27 -24.41 17.96
C LEU A 502 -10.07 -23.62 18.52
N ASN A 503 -10.22 -22.32 18.64
CA ASN A 503 -9.17 -21.40 19.13
C ASN A 503 -9.30 -21.03 20.61
N ARG A 504 -10.35 -21.46 21.30
CA ARG A 504 -10.57 -21.21 22.71
C ARG A 504 -9.87 -22.28 23.56
N ASP A 505 -9.41 -21.89 24.73
CA ASP A 505 -8.82 -22.79 25.71
C ASP A 505 -7.70 -23.67 25.13
N ARG A 506 -6.67 -23.03 24.57
CA ARG A 506 -5.51 -23.70 23.98
C ARG A 506 -4.30 -23.63 24.94
N PRO A 507 -4.17 -24.49 25.90
CA PRO A 507 -2.95 -24.59 26.70
C PRO A 507 -1.86 -25.25 25.85
N ILE A 508 -0.87 -24.42 25.42
CA ILE A 508 0.26 -24.90 24.64
C ILE A 508 1.42 -25.12 25.57
N ARG A 509 1.77 -26.40 25.77
CA ARG A 509 2.90 -26.79 26.58
C ARG A 509 4.20 -26.34 25.93
N LEU A 510 5.11 -25.77 26.73
CA LEU A 510 6.43 -25.37 26.31
C LEU A 510 7.46 -26.41 26.78
N GLU A 511 8.24 -26.93 25.83
CA GLU A 511 9.42 -27.76 26.10
C GLU A 511 10.69 -27.00 25.67
N ARG A 512 11.85 -27.38 26.18
CA ARG A 512 13.14 -26.86 25.77
C ARG A 512 13.95 -27.99 25.19
N VAL A 513 14.46 -27.80 23.99
CA VAL A 513 15.25 -28.78 23.26
C VAL A 513 16.52 -28.10 22.76
N SER A 514 17.68 -28.72 23.03
CA SER A 514 18.94 -28.20 22.54
C SER A 514 19.02 -28.27 21.02
N LEU A 515 19.89 -27.45 20.43
CA LEU A 515 20.15 -27.55 18.98
C LEU A 515 20.82 -28.88 18.60
N ALA A 516 21.46 -29.58 19.53
CA ALA A 516 22.04 -30.89 19.25
C ALA A 516 20.96 -31.99 19.21
N ASP A 517 19.88 -31.84 19.96
CA ASP A 517 18.86 -32.88 20.11
C ASP A 517 17.60 -32.69 19.27
N HIS A 518 17.44 -31.52 18.65
CA HIS A 518 16.16 -31.15 18.01
C HIS A 518 15.79 -32.02 16.79
N ALA A 519 16.77 -32.48 15.99
CA ALA A 519 16.55 -33.43 14.91
C ALA A 519 16.09 -34.80 15.44
N THR A 520 16.78 -35.32 16.47
CA THR A 520 16.44 -36.59 17.13
C THR A 520 15.06 -36.51 17.78
N TRP A 521 14.72 -35.39 18.44
CA TRP A 521 13.40 -35.18 19.03
C TRP A 521 12.31 -35.24 17.97
N ALA A 522 12.50 -34.52 16.82
CA ALA A 522 11.54 -34.51 15.74
C ALA A 522 11.33 -35.89 15.12
N LEU A 523 12.43 -36.63 14.88
CA LEU A 523 12.38 -37.98 14.32
C LEU A 523 11.62 -38.96 15.22
N LYS A 524 11.89 -38.95 16.51
CA LYS A 524 11.15 -39.74 17.50
C LYS A 524 9.65 -39.46 17.53
N ARG A 525 9.25 -38.22 17.34
CA ARG A 525 7.84 -37.81 17.27
C ARG A 525 7.18 -38.27 15.97
N ALA A 526 7.88 -38.14 14.84
CA ALA A 526 7.38 -38.61 13.57
C ALA A 526 7.20 -40.12 13.54
N GLN A 527 8.16 -40.90 14.12
CA GLN A 527 8.03 -42.34 14.27
C GLN A 527 6.86 -42.79 15.16
N ARG A 528 6.33 -41.89 15.99
CA ARG A 528 5.11 -42.12 16.77
C ARG A 528 3.84 -41.72 16.04
N GLY A 529 3.91 -41.47 14.75
CA GLY A 529 2.74 -41.13 13.94
C GLY A 529 2.33 -39.66 14.04
N GLN A 530 3.27 -38.75 14.29
CA GLN A 530 2.99 -37.32 14.36
C GLN A 530 3.57 -36.54 13.15
N CYS A 531 2.86 -35.52 12.69
CA CYS A 531 3.39 -34.54 11.76
C CYS A 531 4.08 -33.41 12.55
N VAL A 532 5.38 -33.27 12.36
CA VAL A 532 6.24 -32.33 13.09
C VAL A 532 6.65 -31.18 12.18
N ALA A 533 6.50 -29.93 12.63
CA ALA A 533 7.12 -28.78 12.00
C ALA A 533 8.41 -28.40 12.73
N ILE A 534 9.47 -28.08 12.00
CA ILE A 534 10.71 -27.49 12.51
C ILE A 534 10.86 -26.11 11.87
N VAL A 535 10.80 -25.06 12.67
CA VAL A 535 10.89 -23.68 12.18
C VAL A 535 12.19 -23.02 12.67
N HIS A 536 13.09 -22.73 11.73
CA HIS A 536 14.30 -21.97 11.99
C HIS A 536 14.19 -20.52 11.50
N ASN A 537 14.97 -19.63 12.11
CA ASN A 537 15.02 -18.22 11.70
C ASN A 537 15.94 -17.97 10.49
N LEU A 538 16.83 -18.91 10.19
CA LEU A 538 17.85 -18.82 9.15
C LEU A 538 17.76 -20.01 8.21
N VAL A 539 17.82 -19.76 6.92
CA VAL A 539 17.77 -20.78 5.85
C VAL A 539 18.89 -21.83 6.05
N ARG A 540 20.12 -21.38 6.33
CA ARG A 540 21.25 -22.31 6.57
C ARG A 540 20.99 -23.29 7.72
N CYS A 541 20.28 -22.86 8.79
CA CYS A 541 19.95 -23.74 9.91
C CYS A 541 18.85 -24.75 9.51
N ALA A 542 17.86 -24.31 8.75
CA ALA A 542 16.83 -25.19 8.19
C ALA A 542 17.43 -26.24 7.24
N VAL A 543 18.33 -25.84 6.36
CA VAL A 543 19.03 -26.75 5.44
C VAL A 543 19.94 -27.74 6.19
N ALA A 544 20.64 -27.29 7.24
CA ALA A 544 21.51 -28.15 8.04
C ALA A 544 20.71 -29.27 8.74
N VAL A 545 19.62 -28.93 9.44
CA VAL A 545 18.79 -29.93 10.12
C VAL A 545 18.05 -30.83 9.11
N TYR A 546 17.66 -30.32 7.95
CA TYR A 546 17.08 -31.13 6.88
C TYR A 546 18.06 -32.20 6.40
N LYS A 547 19.33 -31.86 6.16
CA LYS A 547 20.37 -32.82 5.75
C LYS A 547 20.64 -33.87 6.82
N GLU A 548 20.67 -33.45 8.09
CA GLU A 548 20.83 -34.36 9.23
C GLU A 548 19.69 -35.37 9.31
N LEU A 549 18.45 -34.89 9.20
CA LEU A 549 17.25 -35.73 9.16
C LEU A 549 17.21 -36.65 7.94
N ALA A 550 17.55 -36.14 6.75
CA ALA A 550 17.56 -36.94 5.54
C ALA A 550 18.52 -38.14 5.68
N LYS A 551 19.70 -37.91 6.28
CA LYS A 551 20.66 -38.99 6.57
C LYS A 551 20.06 -39.98 7.58
N ALA A 552 19.58 -39.51 8.72
CA ALA A 552 19.02 -40.38 9.76
C ALA A 552 17.80 -41.18 9.27
N ILE A 553 16.94 -40.58 8.45
CA ILE A 553 15.77 -41.24 7.83
C ILE A 553 16.20 -42.31 6.82
N SER A 554 17.28 -42.09 6.03
CA SER A 554 17.76 -43.07 5.06
C SER A 554 18.26 -44.36 5.70
N GLU A 555 18.68 -44.28 6.97
CA GLU A 555 19.17 -45.43 7.77
C GLU A 555 18.01 -46.25 8.36
N LEU A 556 16.75 -45.78 8.29
CA LEU A 556 15.57 -46.48 8.77
C LEU A 556 15.02 -47.46 7.74
N PRO A 557 14.34 -48.58 8.16
CA PRO A 557 13.53 -49.38 7.26
C PRO A 557 12.51 -48.52 6.48
N GLU A 558 12.26 -48.89 5.25
CA GLU A 558 11.45 -48.07 4.32
C GLU A 558 10.04 -47.79 4.86
N GLU A 559 9.43 -48.81 5.49
CA GLU A 559 8.12 -48.72 6.11
C GLU A 559 8.03 -47.77 7.33
N ASN A 560 9.17 -47.43 7.91
CA ASN A 560 9.26 -46.58 9.10
C ASN A 560 9.79 -45.17 8.79
N ARG A 561 10.00 -44.84 7.47
CA ARG A 561 10.54 -43.56 7.06
C ARG A 561 9.45 -42.49 7.07
N PRO A 562 9.59 -41.45 7.92
CA PRO A 562 8.70 -40.31 7.83
C PRO A 562 8.94 -39.54 6.51
N GLU A 563 7.88 -38.95 6.00
CA GLU A 563 8.02 -37.98 4.91
C GLU A 563 8.82 -36.76 5.36
N LEU A 564 9.75 -36.28 4.54
CA LEU A 564 10.59 -35.12 4.86
C LEU A 564 10.48 -34.06 3.77
N VAL A 565 10.05 -32.85 4.16
CA VAL A 565 9.87 -31.70 3.25
C VAL A 565 10.68 -30.52 3.73
N LEU A 566 11.33 -29.77 2.79
CA LEU A 566 12.05 -28.51 3.05
C LEU A 566 11.36 -27.33 2.38
N LEU A 567 11.13 -26.24 3.14
CA LEU A 567 10.47 -25.04 2.63
C LEU A 567 11.15 -23.77 3.14
N HIS A 568 11.79 -23.00 2.23
CA HIS A 568 12.39 -21.70 2.57
C HIS A 568 12.42 -20.72 1.37
N ALA A 569 12.67 -19.45 1.64
CA ALA A 569 12.60 -18.36 0.66
C ALA A 569 13.71 -18.39 -0.41
N GLN A 570 14.81 -19.11 -0.19
CA GLN A 570 15.93 -19.19 -1.13
C GLN A 570 15.84 -20.38 -2.12
N LEU A 571 14.74 -21.15 -2.09
CA LEU A 571 14.42 -22.09 -3.17
C LEU A 571 14.17 -21.31 -4.47
N THR A 572 14.48 -21.91 -5.61
CA THR A 572 14.08 -21.35 -6.90
C THR A 572 12.56 -21.18 -6.95
N ALA A 573 12.05 -20.33 -7.85
CA ALA A 573 10.62 -20.08 -7.95
C ALA A 573 9.82 -21.38 -8.19
N ALA A 574 10.31 -22.27 -9.04
CA ALA A 574 9.69 -23.55 -9.36
C ALA A 574 9.72 -24.53 -8.17
N GLU A 575 10.88 -24.71 -7.53
CA GLU A 575 11.03 -25.57 -6.35
C GLU A 575 10.16 -25.07 -5.20
N ARG A 576 10.13 -23.77 -4.98
CA ARG A 576 9.31 -23.14 -3.95
C ARG A 576 7.82 -23.37 -4.20
N ALA A 577 7.34 -23.14 -5.42
CA ALA A 577 5.95 -23.37 -5.79
C ALA A 577 5.55 -24.86 -5.59
N SER A 578 6.44 -25.78 -5.99
CA SER A 578 6.24 -27.21 -5.77
C SER A 578 6.18 -27.56 -4.28
N ALA A 579 7.12 -27.07 -3.47
CA ALA A 579 7.15 -27.33 -2.03
C ALA A 579 5.96 -26.70 -1.30
N GLU A 580 5.56 -25.48 -1.63
CA GLU A 580 4.37 -24.81 -1.09
C GLU A 580 3.10 -25.61 -1.44
N THR A 581 2.99 -26.10 -2.67
CA THR A 581 1.86 -26.94 -3.11
C THR A 581 1.84 -28.25 -2.34
N ALA A 582 2.98 -28.95 -2.25
CA ALA A 582 3.08 -30.20 -1.50
C ALA A 582 2.68 -30.02 -0.03
N VAL A 583 3.18 -28.97 0.62
CA VAL A 583 2.84 -28.69 2.03
C VAL A 583 1.36 -28.34 2.19
N ARG A 584 0.78 -27.54 1.29
CA ARG A 584 -0.64 -27.15 1.34
C ARG A 584 -1.58 -28.33 1.07
N THR A 585 -1.28 -29.17 0.08
CA THR A 585 -2.14 -30.31 -0.28
C THR A 585 -2.09 -31.45 0.74
N ARG A 586 -1.07 -31.52 1.59
CA ARG A 586 -0.93 -32.55 2.61
C ARG A 586 -1.31 -32.10 4.02
N PHE A 587 -0.94 -30.85 4.38
CA PHE A 587 -1.13 -30.31 5.74
C PHE A 587 -2.13 -29.15 5.77
N GLY A 588 -2.76 -28.81 4.66
CA GLY A 588 -3.79 -27.77 4.57
C GLY A 588 -5.12 -28.16 5.23
N PRO A 589 -6.13 -27.29 5.15
CA PRO A 589 -7.47 -27.60 5.61
C PRO A 589 -8.07 -28.79 4.83
N PRO A 590 -9.05 -29.52 5.40
CA PRO A 590 -9.61 -30.74 4.78
C PRO A 590 -10.05 -30.58 3.33
N GLU A 591 -10.66 -29.46 2.98
CA GLU A 591 -11.13 -29.10 1.64
C GLU A 591 -10.02 -28.83 0.62
N ALA A 592 -8.81 -28.47 1.08
CA ALA A 592 -7.66 -28.20 0.22
C ALA A 592 -6.70 -29.41 0.08
N ARG A 593 -6.95 -30.51 0.76
CA ARG A 593 -6.09 -31.70 0.71
C ARG A 593 -6.37 -32.54 -0.52
N SER A 594 -5.32 -33.07 -1.12
CA SER A 594 -5.41 -34.13 -2.11
C SER A 594 -5.12 -35.48 -1.43
N GLY A 595 -6.13 -36.08 -0.82
CA GLY A 595 -6.01 -37.36 -0.10
C GLY A 595 -5.95 -37.22 1.42
N GLU A 596 -5.60 -38.33 2.09
CA GLU A 596 -5.49 -38.38 3.54
C GLU A 596 -4.27 -37.61 4.06
N ARG A 597 -4.41 -37.03 5.24
CA ARG A 597 -3.29 -36.38 5.94
C ARG A 597 -2.20 -37.41 6.28
N PRO A 598 -0.91 -37.10 6.07
CA PRO A 598 0.15 -37.99 6.47
C PRO A 598 0.07 -38.35 7.96
N THR A 599 0.37 -39.61 8.28
CA THR A 599 0.42 -40.09 9.66
C THR A 599 1.81 -39.91 10.28
N SER A 600 2.87 -39.71 9.46
CA SER A 600 4.25 -39.53 9.90
C SER A 600 4.97 -38.62 8.91
N ALA A 601 5.32 -37.41 9.36
CA ALA A 601 6.00 -36.45 8.49
C ALA A 601 6.82 -35.42 9.30
N ILE A 602 7.86 -34.88 8.69
CA ILE A 602 8.65 -33.75 9.21
C ILE A 602 8.73 -32.66 8.12
N VAL A 603 8.26 -31.48 8.45
CA VAL A 603 8.39 -30.31 7.56
C VAL A 603 9.39 -29.34 8.20
N VAL A 604 10.49 -29.11 7.52
CA VAL A 604 11.54 -28.17 7.94
C VAL A 604 11.39 -26.89 7.15
N GLY A 605 11.35 -25.74 7.82
CA GLY A 605 11.24 -24.47 7.13
C GLY A 605 11.66 -23.26 7.93
N THR A 606 11.36 -22.10 7.36
CA THR A 606 11.60 -20.80 7.95
C THR A 606 10.28 -20.04 8.15
N GLN A 607 10.32 -18.71 8.18
CA GLN A 607 9.14 -17.86 8.38
C GLN A 607 7.99 -18.12 7.38
N LEU A 608 8.24 -18.83 6.28
CA LEU A 608 7.17 -19.22 5.34
C LEU A 608 6.12 -20.14 5.97
N LEU A 609 6.52 -20.99 6.95
CA LEU A 609 5.57 -21.82 7.71
C LEU A 609 4.77 -21.02 8.75
N GLU A 610 5.24 -19.84 9.11
CA GLU A 610 4.60 -18.91 10.05
C GLU A 610 3.53 -18.08 9.36
N GLN A 611 3.87 -17.53 8.19
CA GLN A 611 3.02 -16.60 7.45
C GLN A 611 2.79 -17.12 6.02
N GLY A 612 1.59 -17.01 5.52
CA GLY A 612 1.27 -17.17 4.11
C GLY A 612 0.76 -18.57 3.70
N ILE A 613 0.89 -19.60 4.54
CA ILE A 613 0.35 -20.93 4.21
C ILE A 613 -0.56 -21.41 5.34
N ASP A 614 -1.76 -21.85 4.98
CA ASP A 614 -2.70 -22.45 5.92
C ASP A 614 -2.36 -23.94 6.09
N VAL A 615 -1.68 -24.26 7.21
CA VAL A 615 -1.14 -25.59 7.51
C VAL A 615 -1.38 -25.98 8.96
N ASP A 616 -1.34 -27.28 9.22
CA ASP A 616 -1.73 -27.90 10.46
C ASP A 616 -0.77 -29.04 10.84
N PHE A 617 -0.01 -28.85 11.92
CA PHE A 617 0.94 -29.83 12.46
C PHE A 617 0.49 -30.33 13.83
N ASP A 618 0.93 -31.53 14.24
CA ASP A 618 0.58 -32.08 15.55
C ASP A 618 1.40 -31.42 16.66
N VAL A 619 2.69 -31.25 16.41
CA VAL A 619 3.67 -30.63 17.33
C VAL A 619 4.66 -29.78 16.52
N MET A 620 5.33 -28.87 17.19
CA MET A 620 6.31 -27.98 16.54
C MET A 620 7.57 -27.80 17.37
N ILE A 621 8.71 -27.73 16.68
CA ILE A 621 9.95 -27.15 17.22
C ILE A 621 10.14 -25.78 16.58
N SER A 622 10.45 -24.80 17.39
CA SER A 622 10.73 -23.43 16.92
C SER A 622 12.05 -22.93 17.50
N ALA A 623 12.91 -22.42 16.65
CA ALA A 623 13.96 -21.53 17.14
C ALA A 623 13.31 -20.32 17.81
N LEU A 624 13.95 -19.79 18.88
CA LEU A 624 13.43 -18.60 19.56
C LEU A 624 13.29 -17.46 18.55
N ALA A 625 12.12 -16.84 18.55
CA ALA A 625 11.75 -15.71 17.72
C ALA A 625 11.01 -14.67 18.59
N PRO A 626 10.71 -13.47 18.09
CA PRO A 626 9.82 -12.53 18.74
C PRO A 626 8.51 -13.18 19.18
N VAL A 627 7.90 -12.70 20.25
CA VAL A 627 6.72 -13.34 20.86
C VAL A 627 5.52 -13.42 19.89
N ASP A 628 5.33 -12.43 19.07
CA ASP A 628 4.30 -12.39 18.02
C ASP A 628 4.50 -13.49 16.98
N SER A 629 5.73 -13.70 16.50
CA SER A 629 6.10 -14.82 15.63
C SER A 629 5.86 -16.17 16.30
N LEU A 630 6.23 -16.31 17.57
CA LEU A 630 5.96 -17.56 18.31
C LEU A 630 4.47 -17.84 18.45
N ILE A 631 3.66 -16.82 18.71
CA ILE A 631 2.19 -16.95 18.79
C ILE A 631 1.61 -17.41 17.43
N GLN A 632 2.12 -16.90 16.33
CA GLN A 632 1.69 -17.34 14.98
C GLN A 632 2.09 -18.80 14.71
N ARG A 633 3.31 -19.20 15.09
CA ARG A 633 3.78 -20.59 15.03
C ARG A 633 2.91 -21.51 15.89
N MET A 634 2.57 -21.09 17.11
CA MET A 634 1.60 -21.79 17.97
C MET A 634 0.23 -21.95 17.30
N GLY A 635 -0.18 -20.96 16.50
CA GLY A 635 -1.41 -21.01 15.70
C GLY A 635 -1.40 -22.05 14.56
N ARG A 636 -0.26 -22.69 14.27
CA ARG A 636 -0.13 -23.78 13.28
C ARG A 636 -0.17 -25.17 13.92
N ILE A 637 -0.17 -25.26 15.26
CA ILE A 637 -0.25 -26.53 15.99
C ILE A 637 -1.73 -26.90 16.13
N GLN A 638 -2.14 -28.04 15.55
CA GLN A 638 -3.52 -28.56 15.59
C GLN A 638 -4.55 -27.47 15.26
N ARG A 639 -4.32 -26.82 14.13
CA ARG A 639 -5.09 -25.66 13.69
C ARG A 639 -6.50 -26.01 13.24
N HIS A 640 -6.66 -27.14 12.52
CA HIS A 640 -7.94 -27.51 11.93
C HIS A 640 -8.72 -28.54 12.76
N SER A 641 -8.03 -29.30 13.63
CA SER A 641 -8.65 -30.29 14.51
C SER A 641 -7.76 -30.59 15.71
N ARG A 642 -8.39 -30.91 16.84
CA ARG A 642 -7.67 -31.35 18.04
C ARG A 642 -7.33 -32.83 17.93
N ARG A 643 -6.07 -33.21 18.22
CA ARG A 643 -5.56 -34.59 18.12
C ARG A 643 -4.73 -35.02 19.33
N GLY A 644 -4.58 -34.17 20.33
CA GLY A 644 -3.82 -34.44 21.53
C GLY A 644 -3.29 -33.17 22.19
N PRO A 645 -2.33 -33.30 23.12
CA PRO A 645 -1.70 -32.15 23.75
C PRO A 645 -1.02 -31.22 22.75
N LEU A 646 -1.25 -29.92 22.91
CA LEU A 646 -0.57 -28.91 22.11
C LEU A 646 0.85 -28.70 22.63
N LEU A 647 1.86 -28.79 21.77
CA LEU A 647 3.25 -28.76 22.20
C LEU A 647 4.11 -27.90 21.25
N LEU A 648 4.79 -26.93 21.84
CA LEU A 648 5.85 -26.17 21.23
C LEU A 648 7.17 -26.41 21.91
N ALA A 649 8.15 -26.96 21.22
CA ALA A 649 9.52 -27.06 21.71
C ALA A 649 10.32 -25.83 21.26
N LEU A 650 10.96 -25.12 22.21
CA LEU A 650 11.82 -23.99 21.94
C LEU A 650 13.28 -24.44 21.87
N THR A 651 13.97 -23.99 20.82
CA THR A 651 15.40 -24.31 20.61
C THR A 651 16.21 -23.05 20.28
N GLY A 652 17.53 -23.17 20.25
CA GLY A 652 18.43 -22.09 19.85
C GLY A 652 18.68 -21.04 20.93
N VAL A 653 18.54 -21.40 22.20
CA VAL A 653 18.86 -20.51 23.33
C VAL A 653 19.77 -21.25 24.29
N ARG A 654 20.86 -20.60 24.70
CA ARG A 654 21.75 -21.04 25.74
C ARG A 654 21.85 -19.98 26.82
N GLU A 655 21.35 -20.30 28.01
CA GLU A 655 21.49 -19.41 29.16
C GLU A 655 22.85 -19.59 29.82
N LEU A 656 23.52 -18.51 30.12
CA LEU A 656 24.72 -18.40 30.94
C LEU A 656 24.42 -17.42 32.07
N ASP A 657 25.19 -17.47 33.16
CA ASP A 657 24.96 -16.62 34.32
C ASP A 657 24.98 -15.13 34.00
N SER A 658 25.83 -14.72 33.04
CA SER A 658 26.03 -13.31 32.68
C SER A 658 25.37 -12.89 31.35
N LYS A 659 24.83 -13.82 30.55
CA LYS A 659 24.24 -13.53 29.22
C LYS A 659 23.37 -14.66 28.70
N VAL A 660 22.63 -14.34 27.65
CA VAL A 660 21.92 -15.30 26.81
C VAL A 660 22.59 -15.37 25.45
N GLU A 661 22.89 -16.55 24.99
CA GLU A 661 23.46 -16.76 23.65
C GLU A 661 22.38 -17.28 22.70
N PHE A 662 22.36 -16.68 21.50
CA PHE A 662 21.52 -17.07 20.37
C PHE A 662 22.41 -17.65 19.26
N PRO A 663 21.86 -18.48 18.34
CA PRO A 663 22.61 -18.94 17.18
C PRO A 663 23.20 -17.77 16.40
N GLN A 664 24.40 -17.97 15.84
CA GLN A 664 25.09 -16.94 15.07
C GLN A 664 24.18 -16.32 14.00
N TYR A 665 24.17 -15.02 13.87
CA TYR A 665 23.36 -14.19 12.96
C TYR A 665 21.83 -14.15 13.26
N THR A 666 21.33 -14.76 14.32
CA THR A 666 19.90 -14.61 14.72
C THR A 666 19.56 -13.14 14.96
N THR A 667 20.49 -12.38 15.54
CA THR A 667 20.34 -10.94 15.83
C THR A 667 20.43 -10.04 14.59
N LEU A 668 20.75 -10.59 13.40
CA LEU A 668 20.61 -9.89 12.13
C LEU A 668 19.16 -9.97 11.58
N VAL A 669 18.43 -11.01 11.96
CA VAL A 669 17.03 -11.21 11.53
C VAL A 669 16.08 -10.52 12.51
N TYR A 670 16.35 -10.68 13.82
CA TYR A 670 15.49 -10.14 14.87
C TYR A 670 16.29 -9.27 15.83
N ASP A 671 15.62 -8.24 16.35
CA ASP A 671 16.20 -7.35 17.34
C ASP A 671 16.56 -8.10 18.63
N GLU A 672 17.81 -7.95 19.09
CA GLU A 672 18.28 -8.63 20.29
C GLU A 672 17.48 -8.23 21.54
N ALA A 673 17.06 -6.97 21.67
CA ALA A 673 16.27 -6.52 22.82
C ALA A 673 14.90 -7.22 22.84
N VAL A 674 14.28 -7.42 21.68
CA VAL A 674 13.01 -8.13 21.54
C VAL A 674 13.18 -9.62 21.89
N LEU A 675 14.25 -10.26 21.41
CA LEU A 675 14.55 -11.67 21.73
C LEU A 675 14.81 -11.86 23.24
N LEU A 676 15.57 -10.96 23.85
CA LEU A 676 15.85 -11.01 25.29
C LEU A 676 14.58 -10.87 26.13
N ARG A 677 13.70 -9.91 25.78
CA ARG A 677 12.40 -9.72 26.44
C ARG A 677 11.51 -10.95 26.26
N THR A 678 11.42 -11.48 25.04
CA THR A 678 10.65 -12.69 24.75
C THR A 678 11.15 -13.88 25.57
N TRP A 679 12.48 -14.08 25.62
CA TRP A 679 13.05 -15.18 26.40
C TRP A 679 12.86 -15.00 27.91
N ALA A 680 13.11 -13.82 28.45
CA ALA A 680 12.87 -13.51 29.86
C ALA A 680 11.42 -13.79 30.29
N LEU A 681 10.46 -13.52 29.38
CA LEU A 681 9.04 -13.77 29.60
C LEU A 681 8.68 -15.26 29.57
N LEU A 682 9.34 -16.05 28.70
CA LEU A 682 9.00 -17.46 28.48
C LEU A 682 9.86 -18.46 29.27
N ARG A 683 11.05 -18.06 29.75
CA ARG A 683 12.04 -18.97 30.33
C ARG A 683 11.57 -19.78 31.56
N GLY A 684 10.61 -19.25 32.31
CA GLY A 684 10.05 -19.91 33.51
C GLY A 684 8.70 -20.56 33.26
N ARG A 685 8.11 -20.44 32.07
CA ARG A 685 6.77 -20.93 31.77
C ARG A 685 6.81 -22.38 31.30
N VAL A 686 5.82 -23.14 31.73
CA VAL A 686 5.56 -24.54 31.29
C VAL A 686 4.48 -24.60 30.24
N GLU A 687 3.62 -23.56 30.16
CA GLU A 687 2.58 -23.44 29.16
C GLU A 687 2.27 -21.99 28.86
N VAL A 688 1.64 -21.77 27.68
CA VAL A 688 1.02 -20.49 27.25
C VAL A 688 -0.41 -20.79 26.87
N ARG A 689 -1.36 -20.00 27.38
CA ARG A 689 -2.79 -20.14 27.07
C ARG A 689 -3.18 -19.17 25.95
N CYS A 690 -3.54 -19.70 24.82
CA CYS A 690 -4.04 -18.93 23.70
C CYS A 690 -5.56 -19.12 23.55
N PRO A 691 -6.32 -18.05 23.35
CA PRO A 691 -5.88 -16.67 23.08
C PRO A 691 -5.71 -15.78 24.32
N GLU A 692 -6.01 -16.28 25.52
CA GLU A 692 -6.22 -15.52 26.75
C GLU A 692 -4.98 -14.68 27.14
N GLU A 693 -3.77 -15.21 26.93
CA GLU A 693 -2.52 -14.55 27.29
C GLU A 693 -1.87 -13.78 26.13
N VAL A 694 -2.40 -13.89 24.90
CA VAL A 694 -1.76 -13.33 23.69
C VAL A 694 -1.48 -11.83 23.84
N GLN A 695 -2.50 -11.04 24.22
CA GLN A 695 -2.34 -9.59 24.30
C GLN A 695 -1.34 -9.20 25.41
N VAL A 696 -1.43 -9.86 26.55
CA VAL A 696 -0.52 -9.62 27.69
C VAL A 696 0.93 -9.90 27.30
N LEU A 697 1.19 -11.01 26.60
CA LEU A 697 2.52 -11.38 26.15
C LEU A 697 3.08 -10.38 25.13
N VAL A 698 2.24 -9.96 24.18
CA VAL A 698 2.63 -9.00 23.15
C VAL A 698 2.92 -7.62 23.76
N ASP A 699 2.03 -7.14 24.62
CA ASP A 699 2.22 -5.83 25.29
C ASP A 699 3.42 -5.83 26.24
N ALA A 700 3.71 -6.96 26.89
CA ALA A 700 4.89 -7.09 27.75
C ALA A 700 6.21 -6.99 26.98
N VAL A 701 6.27 -7.46 25.72
CA VAL A 701 7.49 -7.41 24.89
C VAL A 701 7.63 -6.08 24.16
N TYR A 702 6.52 -5.55 23.64
CA TYR A 702 6.53 -4.39 22.73
C TYR A 702 6.03 -3.08 23.37
N GLY A 703 5.45 -3.14 24.57
CA GLY A 703 5.01 -1.94 25.30
C GLY A 703 6.18 -1.03 25.69
N GLU A 704 5.93 0.28 25.83
CA GLU A 704 6.98 1.24 26.24
C GLU A 704 7.41 1.06 27.70
N GLN A 705 6.49 0.74 28.57
CA GLN A 705 6.78 0.37 29.97
C GLN A 705 6.86 -1.15 30.04
N THR A 706 7.95 -1.73 29.53
CA THR A 706 8.12 -3.16 29.61
C THR A 706 8.35 -3.55 31.07
N ALA A 707 7.37 -4.21 31.68
CA ALA A 707 7.50 -4.83 32.98
C ALA A 707 8.49 -6.02 32.99
N VAL A 708 8.96 -6.43 31.81
CA VAL A 708 9.89 -7.54 31.66
C VAL A 708 11.31 -7.07 31.90
N THR A 709 11.90 -7.58 32.97
CA THR A 709 13.32 -7.39 33.29
C THR A 709 14.03 -8.73 33.21
N GLY A 710 15.25 -8.74 32.71
CA GLY A 710 16.11 -9.93 32.73
C GLY A 710 16.66 -10.20 34.12
N PRO A 711 17.18 -11.41 34.38
CA PRO A 711 17.95 -11.72 35.59
C PRO A 711 19.08 -10.69 35.81
N PRO A 712 19.44 -10.40 37.06
CA PRO A 712 20.50 -9.42 37.37
C PRO A 712 21.81 -9.64 36.61
N GLY A 713 22.20 -10.88 36.37
CA GLY A 713 23.40 -11.25 35.62
C GLY A 713 23.39 -10.78 34.15
N TRP A 714 22.22 -10.58 33.51
CA TRP A 714 22.11 -10.16 32.11
C TRP A 714 22.09 -8.65 31.93
N ARG A 715 22.18 -7.87 33.00
CA ARG A 715 22.01 -6.39 32.97
C ARG A 715 22.88 -5.73 31.89
N GLY A 716 24.16 -6.10 31.80
CA GLY A 716 25.06 -5.51 30.80
C GLY A 716 24.69 -5.82 29.35
N GLN A 717 24.20 -7.04 29.06
CA GLN A 717 23.68 -7.38 27.72
C GLN A 717 22.37 -6.66 27.43
N TRP A 718 21.47 -6.61 28.42
CA TRP A 718 20.18 -5.95 28.33
C TRP A 718 20.30 -4.47 27.99
N ASP A 719 21.13 -3.74 28.74
CA ASP A 719 21.35 -2.31 28.54
C ASP A 719 21.96 -2.01 27.15
N ARG A 720 22.93 -2.82 26.69
CA ARG A 720 23.52 -2.67 25.34
C ARG A 720 22.50 -2.98 24.23
N ALA A 721 21.67 -4.01 24.43
CA ALA A 721 20.65 -4.36 23.45
C ALA A 721 19.56 -3.27 23.36
N ALA A 722 19.12 -2.74 24.51
CA ALA A 722 18.17 -1.63 24.59
C ALA A 722 18.72 -0.37 23.93
N ALA A 723 19.97 0.00 24.18
CA ALA A 723 20.62 1.15 23.55
C ALA A 723 20.74 1.00 22.02
N ARG A 724 21.08 -0.19 21.53
CA ARG A 724 21.12 -0.48 20.09
C ARG A 724 19.73 -0.41 19.45
N HIS A 725 18.71 -0.92 20.11
CA HIS A 725 17.32 -0.88 19.67
C HIS A 725 16.86 0.58 19.51
N GLU A 726 17.06 1.39 20.55
CA GLU A 726 16.70 2.81 20.52
C GLU A 726 17.51 3.60 19.50
N GLY A 727 18.81 3.32 19.37
CA GLY A 727 19.66 3.96 18.36
C GLY A 727 19.25 3.63 16.92
N ARG A 728 18.80 2.40 16.64
CA ARG A 728 18.20 2.03 15.34
C ARG A 728 16.89 2.77 15.11
N ARG A 729 15.99 2.74 16.09
CA ARG A 729 14.70 3.42 16.02
C ARG A 729 14.86 4.91 15.68
N ARG A 730 15.79 5.63 16.34
CA ARG A 730 16.06 7.05 16.07
C ARG A 730 16.63 7.29 14.68
N ARG A 731 17.51 6.42 14.17
CA ARG A 731 18.06 6.54 12.81
C ARG A 731 16.96 6.33 11.77
N ASP A 732 16.17 5.28 11.90
CA ASP A 732 15.06 4.98 10.99
C ASP A 732 14.00 6.11 11.01
N GLU A 733 13.75 6.71 12.18
CA GLU A 733 12.89 7.89 12.30
C GLU A 733 13.45 9.10 11.56
N ALA A 734 14.73 9.39 11.74
CA ALA A 734 15.39 10.52 11.08
C ALA A 734 15.43 10.36 9.55
N GLU A 735 15.74 9.16 9.04
CA GLU A 735 15.71 8.87 7.60
C GLU A 735 14.29 8.95 7.02
N ALA A 736 13.32 8.44 7.74
CA ALA A 736 11.93 8.42 7.29
C ALA A 736 11.30 9.83 7.24
N VAL A 737 11.76 10.80 8.02
CA VAL A 737 11.20 12.18 8.03
C VAL A 737 11.29 12.84 6.66
N TRP A 738 12.40 12.67 5.94
CA TRP A 738 12.63 13.30 4.63
C TRP A 738 11.86 12.67 3.50
N LEU A 739 11.53 11.39 3.62
CA LEU A 739 10.86 10.62 2.57
C LEU A 739 9.34 10.64 2.72
N ARG A 740 8.81 10.91 3.90
CA ARG A 740 7.37 10.86 4.16
C ARG A 740 6.64 12.08 3.58
N LEU A 741 5.44 11.86 3.08
CA LEU A 741 4.52 12.93 2.69
C LEU A 741 4.26 13.87 3.88
N PRO A 742 4.06 15.20 3.65
CA PRO A 742 3.67 16.12 4.71
C PRO A 742 2.28 15.77 5.27
N GLN A 743 1.95 16.38 6.42
CA GLN A 743 0.61 16.36 7.02
C GLN A 743 0.06 17.80 7.00
N PRO A 744 -0.48 18.27 5.88
CA PRO A 744 -0.98 19.64 5.78
C PRO A 744 -2.24 19.80 6.66
N ARG A 745 -2.30 20.89 7.42
CA ARG A 745 -3.50 21.26 8.17
C ARG A 745 -4.54 21.89 7.26
N GLU A 746 -4.29 23.09 6.78
CA GLU A 746 -5.16 23.85 5.87
C GLU A 746 -4.52 24.05 4.51
N ASP A 747 -3.18 24.16 4.47
CA ASP A 747 -2.41 24.53 3.31
C ASP A 747 -1.44 23.43 2.91
N LEU A 748 -1.59 22.93 1.70
CA LEU A 748 -0.62 22.05 1.07
C LEU A 748 0.28 22.86 0.15
N GLN A 749 1.57 22.89 0.45
CA GLN A 749 2.55 23.31 -0.56
C GLN A 749 2.72 22.14 -1.56
N VAL A 750 2.06 22.25 -2.70
CA VAL A 750 1.91 21.17 -3.69
C VAL A 750 3.24 20.53 -4.07
N GLN A 751 4.30 21.34 -4.19
CA GLN A 751 5.67 20.88 -4.49
C GLN A 751 6.26 19.91 -3.45
N GLU A 752 5.73 19.91 -2.21
CA GLU A 752 6.20 18.99 -1.18
C GLU A 752 5.73 17.54 -1.39
N LEU A 753 4.76 17.31 -2.28
CA LEU A 753 4.29 15.96 -2.60
C LEU A 753 5.33 15.14 -3.38
N THR A 754 6.14 15.77 -4.22
CA THR A 754 7.00 15.05 -5.20
C THR A 754 8.47 15.47 -5.17
N ARG A 755 9.04 15.78 -4.01
CA ARG A 755 10.45 16.20 -3.91
C ARG A 755 11.40 15.07 -4.34
N ARG A 756 12.34 15.36 -5.25
CA ARG A 756 13.35 14.37 -5.69
C ARG A 756 14.23 13.91 -4.51
N PRO A 757 14.41 12.60 -4.28
CA PRO A 757 15.27 12.08 -3.22
C PRO A 757 16.78 12.45 -3.36
N GLY A 758 17.19 12.99 -4.51
CA GLY A 758 18.61 13.23 -4.84
C GLY A 758 19.15 14.63 -4.54
N SER A 759 18.32 15.65 -4.35
CA SER A 759 18.80 17.04 -4.20
C SER A 759 19.48 17.30 -2.85
N ALA A 760 19.10 16.60 -1.78
CA ALA A 760 19.69 16.76 -0.46
C ALA A 760 21.07 16.06 -0.29
N ARG A 761 21.34 14.95 -1.01
CA ARG A 761 22.65 14.27 -0.98
C ARG A 761 23.72 15.01 -1.75
N ARG A 762 23.40 15.64 -2.88
CA ARG A 762 24.38 16.42 -3.64
C ARG A 762 24.86 17.67 -2.88
N THR A 763 23.99 18.32 -2.10
CA THR A 763 24.37 19.51 -1.30
C THR A 763 25.29 19.15 -0.13
N ARG A 764 25.20 17.96 0.44
CA ARG A 764 26.09 17.51 1.53
C ARG A 764 27.46 17.04 1.01
N ILE A 765 27.49 16.39 -0.16
CA ILE A 765 28.76 15.96 -0.80
C ILE A 765 29.53 17.17 -1.35
N GLN A 766 28.86 18.22 -1.79
CA GLN A 766 29.52 19.45 -2.25
C GLN A 766 30.03 20.36 -1.11
N ARG A 767 29.61 20.16 0.15
CA ARG A 767 30.07 20.92 1.30
C ARG A 767 31.25 20.31 2.05
N GLY A 768 31.79 19.19 1.62
CA GLY A 768 33.08 18.69 2.14
C GLY A 768 33.07 18.32 3.63
N GLU A 769 31.97 18.00 4.25
CA GLU A 769 31.92 17.58 5.65
C GLU A 769 32.45 16.14 5.80
N PRO A 770 33.41 15.90 6.71
CA PRO A 770 34.02 14.57 6.86
C PRO A 770 33.03 13.56 7.42
N ARG A 771 33.14 12.33 6.94
CA ARG A 771 32.47 11.17 7.54
C ARG A 771 33.06 10.96 8.96
N GLU A 772 32.32 11.21 9.98
CA GLU A 772 32.60 10.63 11.29
C GLU A 772 32.24 9.15 11.26
N ALA A 773 33.16 8.34 11.74
CA ALA A 773 33.20 6.89 11.69
C ALA A 773 32.15 6.19 12.55
#